data_53da43b2471d0b3547e3cf8d09038677
#
_entry.id   53da43b2471d0b3547e3cf8d09038677
#
_cell.length_a   1.000
_cell.length_b   1.000
_cell.length_c   1.000
_cell.angle_alpha   90.00
_cell.angle_beta   90.00
_cell.angle_gamma   90.00
#
_symmetry.space_group_name_H-M   'P 1'
#
loop_
_entity.id
_entity.type
_entity.pdbx_description
1 polymer ?
#
loop_
_entity_poly.entity_id
_entity_poly.type
_entity_poly.pdbx_seq_one_letter_code
_entity_poly.pdbx_strand_id
1 'polypeptide(L)'
;MDLRIALAGNPNCGKTTLFNALTGSNQFVGNWPGVTVEKKEGKLKKHSGVVITDLPGIYSLSPYTLEEVVARNYLIGERPDAVLNIIDGTNLERNLYLTTQLTELGIPVVVAINMMDIVRKNGDKINIEELSNQLGCKVVEISALKNDGIIEAAEAAIYAAENSKTVPMHTFSGVVEHALAHIEEAAVHDMPAEQQRWYAIKIFERDDKVLAKLNLDKTVMEHIEEDIKAAEKELDDDSESIITNERYVYISTIIKSCYKKKGTGKLSNSDKIDKVVTNRWLGLPIFALVMFLVYYISMVTVGSAATDWANDGLFGDGWHLFGIGSSATAEAEDEYGDTDAIIQGFLDTAAGKGINVDAANDALDQESDSYDAKTAVEEVKAVEKEVDFKTFTYTLEDEETLETTEEEGKIADLDSALKAYEKYDGGVDPANYGVWVPGVPVLVGDVLDAANAPDWLSGLINDGIVAGVGAVLGFVPQMLVLFLLLAILEGCGYMARIAFVLDRIFRKFGLSGKSFIPMLIGTGCGIPGIMASRTIENERDRRMTIMTTTFIPCGAKVPFIAMIAGAIFGGSAIVSTSAYFIGMAAIVVSGIMLKKTKMFSGDPAPFVMELPAYHIPTLGNVLRSMWERGWSFIKKAGTIILLSTILVWFTTYFGWADGSFGMLSEDQLDSSILAKIGSAISWIFKPVGFGTWEATVASITGLVAKENIVGTMGILYGGDGNVYDKLATVFTGISAYAFLIFNLLCAPCFAAIGAIKREMNSAKWTWFAIGYQCVFAYAIALMVYQFGSAFTGNLNVAGLIAAIAVLGFMIYMLFFKKYKESTTLKVR
;
A
#
# COMPACT_ATOMS: atom_id res chain seq x y z
N MET A 1 -30.46 39.82 10.90
CA MET A 1 -29.92 38.51 10.45
C MET A 1 -28.45 38.51 10.81
N ASP A 2 -27.93 37.41 11.35
CA ASP A 2 -26.49 37.32 11.62
C ASP A 2 -25.77 37.25 10.26
N LEU A 3 -24.75 38.10 10.06
CA LEU A 3 -23.87 38.08 8.89
C LEU A 3 -23.06 36.78 8.87
N ARG A 4 -23.02 36.08 7.74
CA ARG A 4 -22.28 34.83 7.55
C ARG A 4 -21.05 35.04 6.66
N ILE A 5 -19.89 34.87 7.25
CA ILE A 5 -18.61 34.95 6.55
C ILE A 5 -17.99 33.56 6.43
N ALA A 6 -17.72 33.12 5.20
CA ALA A 6 -16.98 31.88 4.97
C ALA A 6 -15.46 32.13 5.02
N LEU A 7 -14.74 31.33 5.78
CA LEU A 7 -13.28 31.34 5.79
C LEU A 7 -12.77 30.25 4.82
N ALA A 8 -12.21 30.68 3.70
CA ALA A 8 -11.67 29.82 2.65
C ALA A 8 -10.13 29.92 2.60
N GLY A 9 -9.47 28.95 2.02
CA GLY A 9 -8.03 28.96 1.78
C GLY A 9 -7.44 27.59 1.56
N ASN A 10 -6.24 27.56 1.01
CA ASN A 10 -5.52 26.34 0.73
C ASN A 10 -5.12 25.59 2.02
N PRO A 11 -4.90 24.28 1.97
CA PRO A 11 -4.28 23.57 3.08
C PRO A 11 -2.95 24.23 3.49
N ASN A 12 -2.69 24.29 4.79
CA ASN A 12 -1.48 24.86 5.39
C ASN A 12 -1.25 26.38 5.24
N CYS A 13 -2.18 27.16 4.69
CA CYS A 13 -2.08 28.63 4.62
C CYS A 13 -2.27 29.35 5.99
N GLY A 14 -2.55 28.59 7.07
CA GLY A 14 -2.78 29.14 8.41
C GLY A 14 -4.25 29.40 8.75
N LYS A 15 -5.20 28.79 8.01
CA LYS A 15 -6.64 28.98 8.15
C LYS A 15 -7.17 28.68 9.56
N THR A 16 -6.81 27.52 10.13
CA THR A 16 -7.20 27.15 11.49
C THR A 16 -6.65 28.10 12.55
N THR A 17 -5.42 28.61 12.36
CA THR A 17 -4.83 29.62 13.26
C THR A 17 -5.62 30.92 13.22
N LEU A 18 -6.00 31.37 12.03
CA LEU A 18 -6.81 32.58 11.85
C LEU A 18 -8.22 32.38 12.43
N PHE A 19 -8.87 31.24 12.17
CA PHE A 19 -10.18 30.93 12.72
C PHE A 19 -10.21 30.97 14.26
N ASN A 20 -9.22 30.34 14.91
CA ASN A 20 -9.08 30.34 16.36
C ASN A 20 -8.80 31.73 16.92
N ALA A 21 -8.01 32.56 16.21
CA ALA A 21 -7.74 33.94 16.61
C ALA A 21 -9.01 34.82 16.54
N LEU A 22 -9.84 34.64 15.52
CA LEU A 22 -11.07 35.39 15.27
C LEU A 22 -12.21 34.99 16.23
N THR A 23 -12.41 33.68 16.49
CA THR A 23 -13.56 33.15 17.21
C THR A 23 -13.27 32.85 18.69
N GLY A 24 -12.02 32.50 19.05
CA GLY A 24 -11.63 32.12 20.42
C GLY A 24 -12.30 30.79 20.86
N SER A 25 -12.88 30.80 22.09
CA SER A 25 -13.53 29.61 22.68
C SER A 25 -14.98 29.40 22.24
N ASN A 26 -15.58 30.34 21.51
CA ASN A 26 -16.98 30.28 21.10
C ASN A 26 -17.12 29.57 19.74
N GLN A 27 -16.81 28.27 19.69
CA GLN A 27 -16.84 27.46 18.49
C GLN A 27 -17.85 26.32 18.62
N PHE A 28 -18.55 26.03 17.54
CA PHE A 28 -19.34 24.81 17.37
C PHE A 28 -18.61 23.90 16.39
N VAL A 29 -18.43 22.65 16.80
CA VAL A 29 -17.76 21.63 15.98
C VAL A 29 -18.77 20.52 15.72
N GLY A 30 -18.95 20.16 14.46
CA GLY A 30 -19.82 19.08 14.01
C GLY A 30 -19.32 18.51 12.69
N ASN A 31 -20.15 17.76 11.99
CA ASN A 31 -19.85 17.30 10.64
C ASN A 31 -20.76 17.99 9.62
N TRP A 32 -20.25 18.18 8.43
CA TRP A 32 -21.08 18.62 7.31
C TRP A 32 -22.17 17.58 7.02
N PRO A 33 -23.40 18.00 6.66
CA PRO A 33 -24.53 17.08 6.41
C PRO A 33 -24.18 15.99 5.40
N GLY A 34 -24.35 14.72 5.79
CA GLY A 34 -24.18 13.55 4.92
C GLY A 34 -22.74 13.13 4.64
N VAL A 35 -21.75 13.73 5.26
CA VAL A 35 -20.32 13.44 5.07
C VAL A 35 -19.53 13.44 6.37
N THR A 36 -18.37 12.83 6.38
CA THR A 36 -17.46 12.74 7.55
C THR A 36 -16.49 13.93 7.68
N VAL A 37 -16.71 14.99 6.90
CA VAL A 37 -15.88 16.21 6.93
C VAL A 37 -16.31 17.09 8.09
N GLU A 38 -15.35 17.55 8.88
CA GLU A 38 -15.58 18.40 10.06
C GLU A 38 -16.06 19.81 9.66
N LYS A 39 -17.13 20.27 10.29
CA LYS A 39 -17.67 21.63 10.17
C LYS A 39 -17.37 22.41 11.45
N LYS A 40 -16.76 23.59 11.31
CA LYS A 40 -16.51 24.52 12.41
C LYS A 40 -17.20 25.86 12.16
N GLU A 41 -17.97 26.30 13.12
CA GLU A 41 -18.60 27.62 13.12
C GLU A 41 -18.28 28.33 14.42
N GLY A 42 -18.12 29.65 14.36
CA GLY A 42 -17.84 30.45 15.54
C GLY A 42 -18.30 31.90 15.41
N LYS A 43 -18.67 32.52 16.50
CA LYS A 43 -19.00 33.95 16.52
C LYS A 43 -17.73 34.78 16.59
N LEU A 44 -17.68 35.81 15.77
CA LEU A 44 -16.55 36.74 15.76
C LEU A 44 -16.43 37.48 17.08
N LYS A 45 -15.21 37.56 17.63
CA LYS A 45 -14.93 38.36 18.82
C LYS A 45 -15.31 39.83 18.57
N LYS A 46 -15.96 40.48 19.54
CA LYS A 46 -16.44 41.89 19.49
C LYS A 46 -17.59 42.17 18.52
N HIS A 47 -18.02 41.22 17.69
CA HIS A 47 -19.15 41.37 16.75
C HIS A 47 -20.10 40.19 16.90
N SER A 48 -21.01 40.21 17.87
CA SER A 48 -21.90 39.08 18.21
C SER A 48 -22.91 38.69 17.12
N GLY A 49 -23.12 39.55 16.14
CA GLY A 49 -23.98 39.31 14.96
C GLY A 49 -23.26 38.75 13.74
N VAL A 50 -21.99 38.36 13.88
CA VAL A 50 -21.20 37.83 12.75
C VAL A 50 -20.79 36.38 13.06
N VAL A 51 -21.16 35.45 12.16
CA VAL A 51 -20.80 34.04 12.26
C VAL A 51 -19.75 33.72 11.19
N ILE A 52 -18.64 33.11 11.60
CA ILE A 52 -17.58 32.65 10.70
C ILE A 52 -17.73 31.13 10.57
N THR A 53 -17.84 30.66 9.33
CA THR A 53 -17.85 29.24 9.00
C THR A 53 -16.49 28.85 8.40
N ASP A 54 -15.76 27.92 9.04
CA ASP A 54 -14.48 27.40 8.55
C ASP A 54 -14.75 26.34 7.47
N LEU A 55 -14.40 26.66 6.22
CA LEU A 55 -14.47 25.68 5.13
C LEU A 55 -13.29 24.70 5.19
N PRO A 56 -13.41 23.48 4.67
CA PRO A 56 -12.28 22.60 4.50
C PRO A 56 -11.14 23.27 3.71
N GLY A 57 -9.90 22.90 3.95
CA GLY A 57 -8.77 23.37 3.15
C GLY A 57 -8.83 22.78 1.75
N ILE A 58 -8.97 23.62 0.74
CA ILE A 58 -9.16 23.21 -0.65
C ILE A 58 -8.18 23.93 -1.57
N TYR A 59 -7.87 23.30 -2.69
CA TYR A 59 -7.04 23.92 -3.74
C TYR A 59 -7.86 24.48 -4.89
N SER A 60 -9.05 23.94 -5.11
CA SER A 60 -9.96 24.37 -6.15
C SER A 60 -11.42 24.13 -5.74
N LEU A 61 -12.35 24.70 -6.50
CA LEU A 61 -13.78 24.41 -6.41
C LEU A 61 -14.24 23.30 -7.36
N SER A 62 -13.31 22.57 -7.94
CA SER A 62 -13.60 21.41 -8.79
C SER A 62 -13.98 20.21 -7.92
N PRO A 63 -14.92 19.33 -8.35
CA PRO A 63 -15.49 18.28 -7.50
C PRO A 63 -14.63 17.02 -7.42
N TYR A 64 -13.33 17.16 -7.22
CA TYR A 64 -12.38 16.02 -7.18
C TYR A 64 -12.26 15.38 -5.81
N THR A 65 -12.30 16.17 -4.73
CA THR A 65 -12.23 15.68 -3.34
C THR A 65 -13.56 15.91 -2.63
N LEU A 66 -13.76 15.18 -1.52
CA LEU A 66 -14.97 15.33 -0.70
C LEU A 66 -15.02 16.72 -0.07
N GLU A 67 -13.87 17.22 0.36
CA GLU A 67 -13.66 18.54 0.93
C GLU A 67 -14.02 19.65 -0.08
N GLU A 68 -13.58 19.52 -1.33
CA GLU A 68 -13.91 20.48 -2.41
C GLU A 68 -15.39 20.46 -2.75
N VAL A 69 -16.01 19.26 -2.79
CA VAL A 69 -17.46 19.13 -2.99
C VAL A 69 -18.24 19.82 -1.87
N VAL A 70 -17.83 19.66 -0.62
CA VAL A 70 -18.47 20.28 0.55
C VAL A 70 -18.35 21.79 0.48
N ALA A 71 -17.15 22.33 0.27
CA ALA A 71 -16.91 23.77 0.19
C ALA A 71 -17.68 24.39 -0.98
N ARG A 72 -17.67 23.77 -2.15
CA ARG A 72 -18.41 24.18 -3.33
C ARG A 72 -19.92 24.23 -3.07
N ASN A 73 -20.48 23.14 -2.50
CA ASN A 73 -21.92 23.06 -2.23
C ASN A 73 -22.36 24.13 -1.23
N TYR A 74 -21.54 24.43 -0.24
CA TYR A 74 -21.81 25.50 0.71
C TYR A 74 -21.78 26.88 0.03
N LEU A 75 -20.74 27.18 -0.73
CA LEU A 75 -20.60 28.49 -1.39
C LEU A 75 -21.71 28.76 -2.41
N ILE A 76 -22.15 27.73 -3.15
CA ILE A 76 -23.19 27.87 -4.17
C ILE A 76 -24.60 27.78 -3.58
N GLY A 77 -24.79 26.88 -2.59
CA GLY A 77 -26.13 26.59 -2.04
C GLY A 77 -26.56 27.51 -0.91
N GLU A 78 -25.69 27.70 0.09
CA GLU A 78 -25.99 28.56 1.26
C GLU A 78 -25.59 30.03 1.03
N ARG A 79 -24.66 30.27 0.10
CA ARG A 79 -24.23 31.60 -0.34
C ARG A 79 -23.95 32.56 0.81
N PRO A 80 -22.77 32.49 1.45
CA PRO A 80 -22.42 33.40 2.56
C PRO A 80 -22.38 34.86 2.08
N ASP A 81 -22.55 35.80 3.01
CA ASP A 81 -22.56 37.22 2.69
C ASP A 81 -21.19 37.75 2.24
N ALA A 82 -20.08 37.11 2.69
CA ALA A 82 -18.74 37.35 2.19
C ALA A 82 -17.85 36.13 2.38
N VAL A 83 -16.74 36.07 1.61
CA VAL A 83 -15.66 35.07 1.75
C VAL A 83 -14.38 35.79 2.19
N LEU A 84 -13.83 35.39 3.34
CA LEU A 84 -12.49 35.76 3.75
C LEU A 84 -11.53 34.65 3.28
N ASN A 85 -10.80 34.91 2.22
CA ASN A 85 -9.85 33.97 1.63
C ASN A 85 -8.45 34.18 2.16
N ILE A 86 -7.92 33.23 2.93
CA ILE A 86 -6.56 33.31 3.46
C ILE A 86 -5.59 32.63 2.49
N ILE A 87 -4.54 33.35 2.10
CA ILE A 87 -3.52 32.88 1.19
C ILE A 87 -2.12 32.96 1.82
N ASP A 88 -1.24 32.05 1.43
CA ASP A 88 0.16 32.06 1.86
C ASP A 88 0.98 33.02 0.99
N GLY A 89 1.50 34.10 1.60
CA GLY A 89 2.31 35.09 0.92
C GLY A 89 3.66 34.56 0.41
N THR A 90 4.13 33.42 0.91
CA THR A 90 5.37 32.78 0.43
C THR A 90 5.15 31.99 -0.85
N ASN A 91 3.86 31.62 -1.13
CA ASN A 91 3.44 30.79 -2.27
C ASN A 91 2.22 31.42 -2.97
N LEU A 92 2.34 32.65 -3.40
CA LEU A 92 1.23 33.44 -3.92
C LEU A 92 0.58 32.80 -5.15
N GLU A 93 1.37 32.35 -6.11
CA GLU A 93 0.92 31.84 -7.41
C GLU A 93 -0.12 30.75 -7.27
N ARG A 94 0.14 29.77 -6.41
CA ARG A 94 -0.80 28.67 -6.19
C ARG A 94 -2.07 29.07 -5.45
N ASN A 95 -1.91 29.92 -4.44
CA ASN A 95 -3.03 30.33 -3.62
C ASN A 95 -4.02 31.21 -4.41
N LEU A 96 -3.53 31.95 -5.40
CA LEU A 96 -4.34 32.76 -6.29
C LEU A 96 -5.25 31.92 -7.19
N TYR A 97 -4.94 30.64 -7.43
CA TYR A 97 -5.82 29.76 -8.23
C TYR A 97 -7.20 29.57 -7.58
N LEU A 98 -7.24 29.31 -6.27
CA LEU A 98 -8.50 29.28 -5.53
C LEU A 98 -9.16 30.67 -5.49
N THR A 99 -8.34 31.71 -5.31
CA THR A 99 -8.84 33.10 -5.28
C THR A 99 -9.57 33.46 -6.57
N THR A 100 -9.04 33.13 -7.74
CA THR A 100 -9.73 33.41 -9.02
C THR A 100 -11.08 32.72 -9.11
N GLN A 101 -11.16 31.46 -8.67
CA GLN A 101 -12.43 30.72 -8.65
C GLN A 101 -13.45 31.30 -7.64
N LEU A 102 -12.99 31.81 -6.52
CA LEU A 102 -13.86 32.46 -5.52
C LEU A 102 -14.41 33.79 -6.04
N THR A 103 -13.60 34.59 -6.76
CA THR A 103 -14.05 35.84 -7.38
C THR A 103 -15.05 35.57 -8.52
N GLU A 104 -14.92 34.47 -9.25
CA GLU A 104 -15.88 34.05 -10.30
C GLU A 104 -17.28 33.77 -9.74
N LEU A 105 -17.45 33.39 -8.46
CA LEU A 105 -18.75 33.11 -7.85
C LEU A 105 -19.63 34.34 -7.64
N GLY A 106 -19.10 35.56 -7.80
CA GLY A 106 -19.81 36.82 -7.55
C GLY A 106 -20.20 37.01 -6.07
N ILE A 107 -19.56 36.32 -5.11
CA ILE A 107 -19.68 36.55 -3.68
C ILE A 107 -18.63 37.59 -3.31
N PRO A 108 -18.89 38.59 -2.39
CA PRO A 108 -17.88 39.51 -1.94
C PRO A 108 -16.66 38.76 -1.34
N VAL A 109 -15.46 38.99 -1.89
CA VAL A 109 -14.23 38.35 -1.45
C VAL A 109 -13.27 39.34 -0.84
N VAL A 110 -12.70 39.00 0.30
CA VAL A 110 -11.54 39.68 0.89
C VAL A 110 -10.38 38.71 0.96
N VAL A 111 -9.21 39.14 0.49
CA VAL A 111 -8.01 38.31 0.49
C VAL A 111 -7.12 38.70 1.65
N ALA A 112 -6.81 37.76 2.56
CA ALA A 112 -5.88 37.93 3.66
C ALA A 112 -4.56 37.22 3.35
N ILE A 113 -3.49 38.00 3.06
CA ILE A 113 -2.15 37.44 2.78
C ILE A 113 -1.48 37.17 4.11
N ASN A 114 -1.33 35.88 4.43
CA ASN A 114 -0.70 35.43 5.66
C ASN A 114 0.82 35.22 5.47
N MET A 115 1.53 35.03 6.57
CA MET A 115 2.99 34.83 6.63
C MET A 115 3.80 36.02 6.09
N MET A 116 3.24 37.23 6.17
CA MET A 116 3.92 38.46 5.74
C MET A 116 5.20 38.76 6.53
N ASP A 117 5.30 38.26 7.75
CA ASP A 117 6.53 38.31 8.54
C ASP A 117 7.66 37.48 7.90
N ILE A 118 7.35 36.33 7.28
CA ILE A 118 8.32 35.49 6.55
C ILE A 118 8.68 36.13 5.22
N VAL A 119 7.71 36.68 4.48
CA VAL A 119 7.91 37.39 3.22
C VAL A 119 8.88 38.57 3.43
N ARG A 120 8.63 39.41 4.47
CA ARG A 120 9.50 40.54 4.84
C ARG A 120 10.88 40.07 5.28
N LYS A 121 10.99 38.98 6.06
CA LYS A 121 12.28 38.38 6.48
C LYS A 121 13.12 37.92 5.28
N ASN A 122 12.48 37.37 4.27
CA ASN A 122 13.13 36.93 3.03
C ASN A 122 13.53 38.13 2.15
N GLY A 123 13.00 39.33 2.45
CA GLY A 123 13.25 40.57 1.71
C GLY A 123 12.45 40.68 0.41
N ASP A 124 11.47 39.83 0.22
CA ASP A 124 10.54 39.89 -0.89
C ASP A 124 9.50 41.00 -0.69
N LYS A 125 8.98 41.53 -1.78
CA LYS A 125 8.02 42.64 -1.77
C LYS A 125 6.78 42.27 -2.58
N ILE A 126 5.59 42.41 -1.96
CA ILE A 126 4.29 42.25 -2.59
C ILE A 126 3.66 43.66 -2.68
N ASN A 127 3.24 44.06 -3.85
CA ASN A 127 2.48 45.31 -4.03
C ASN A 127 1.02 45.03 -3.79
N ILE A 128 0.52 45.34 -2.59
CA ILE A 128 -0.85 45.02 -2.15
C ILE A 128 -1.90 45.80 -2.94
N GLU A 129 -1.65 47.07 -3.24
CA GLU A 129 -2.57 47.94 -3.99
C GLU A 129 -2.76 47.39 -5.41
N GLU A 130 -1.66 47.08 -6.08
CA GLU A 130 -1.69 46.53 -7.44
C GLU A 130 -2.39 45.16 -7.45
N LEU A 131 -2.08 44.32 -6.46
CA LEU A 131 -2.73 43.01 -6.34
C LEU A 131 -4.24 43.16 -6.09
N SER A 132 -4.65 44.10 -5.25
CA SER A 132 -6.06 44.42 -5.02
C SER A 132 -6.78 44.88 -6.27
N ASN A 133 -6.13 45.74 -7.06
CA ASN A 133 -6.67 46.25 -8.32
C ASN A 133 -6.81 45.12 -9.37
N GLN A 134 -5.81 44.25 -9.48
CA GLN A 134 -5.80 43.15 -10.45
C GLN A 134 -6.85 42.07 -10.09
N LEU A 135 -7.05 41.78 -8.81
CA LEU A 135 -8.03 40.81 -8.35
C LEU A 135 -9.46 41.36 -8.26
N GLY A 136 -9.65 42.66 -8.29
CA GLY A 136 -10.95 43.31 -8.13
C GLY A 136 -11.56 43.16 -6.73
N CYS A 137 -10.73 42.88 -5.70
CA CYS A 137 -11.17 42.68 -4.32
C CYS A 137 -10.17 43.25 -3.31
N LYS A 138 -10.64 43.54 -2.08
CA LYS A 138 -9.77 44.07 -1.02
C LYS A 138 -8.74 43.05 -0.59
N VAL A 139 -7.48 43.46 -0.53
CA VAL A 139 -6.35 42.64 -0.03
C VAL A 139 -5.82 43.25 1.24
N VAL A 140 -5.56 42.43 2.27
CA VAL A 140 -5.06 42.79 3.59
C VAL A 140 -3.85 41.93 3.95
N GLU A 141 -2.80 42.54 4.50
CA GLU A 141 -1.63 41.80 5.03
C GLU A 141 -1.91 41.29 6.44
N ILE A 142 -1.61 40.02 6.70
CA ILE A 142 -1.73 39.45 8.05
C ILE A 142 -0.53 38.59 8.44
N SER A 143 -0.37 38.40 9.75
CA SER A 143 0.42 37.30 10.32
C SER A 143 -0.41 36.62 11.40
N ALA A 144 -1.10 35.54 11.04
CA ALA A 144 -1.99 34.84 11.94
C ALA A 144 -1.29 34.31 13.20
N LEU A 145 -0.01 33.92 13.08
CA LEU A 145 0.80 33.45 14.22
C LEU A 145 1.15 34.61 15.20
N LYS A 146 1.33 35.83 14.70
CA LYS A 146 1.68 37.02 15.50
C LYS A 146 0.46 37.85 15.91
N ASN A 147 -0.75 37.43 15.51
CA ASN A 147 -1.97 38.20 15.69
C ASN A 147 -1.93 39.63 15.08
N ASP A 148 -1.19 39.80 13.97
CA ASP A 148 -1.06 41.08 13.28
C ASP A 148 -2.02 41.15 12.07
N GLY A 149 -2.72 42.27 11.86
CA GLY A 149 -3.65 42.49 10.75
C GLY A 149 -4.98 41.70 10.80
N ILE A 150 -5.21 40.85 11.82
CA ILE A 150 -6.37 39.94 11.88
C ILE A 150 -7.69 40.69 12.03
N ILE A 151 -7.70 41.74 12.87
CA ILE A 151 -8.91 42.56 13.11
C ILE A 151 -9.23 43.33 11.84
N GLU A 152 -8.25 43.89 11.17
CA GLU A 152 -8.42 44.63 9.92
C GLU A 152 -8.99 43.73 8.81
N ALA A 153 -8.55 42.49 8.72
CA ALA A 153 -9.08 41.50 7.78
C ALA A 153 -10.56 41.14 8.09
N ALA A 154 -10.92 41.03 9.36
CA ALA A 154 -12.30 40.79 9.79
C ALA A 154 -13.22 41.99 9.49
N GLU A 155 -12.77 43.20 9.79
CA GLU A 155 -13.53 44.44 9.50
C GLU A 155 -13.69 44.65 7.99
N ALA A 156 -12.66 44.35 7.20
CA ALA A 156 -12.72 44.39 5.75
C ALA A 156 -13.75 43.37 5.20
N ALA A 157 -13.82 42.16 5.78
CA ALA A 157 -14.78 41.15 5.39
C ALA A 157 -16.23 41.52 5.75
N ILE A 158 -16.46 42.15 6.91
CA ILE A 158 -17.76 42.71 7.31
C ILE A 158 -18.18 43.84 6.36
N TYR A 159 -17.26 44.78 6.09
CA TYR A 159 -17.53 45.90 5.16
C TYR A 159 -17.86 45.37 3.75
N ALA A 160 -17.14 44.36 3.28
CA ALA A 160 -17.40 43.73 1.98
C ALA A 160 -18.79 43.04 1.96
N ALA A 161 -19.18 42.34 3.03
CA ALA A 161 -20.48 41.71 3.16
C ALA A 161 -21.66 42.71 3.07
N GLU A 162 -21.47 43.90 3.62
CA GLU A 162 -22.53 44.94 3.65
C GLU A 162 -22.58 45.83 2.41
N ASN A 163 -21.43 46.07 1.77
CA ASN A 163 -21.32 47.19 0.79
C ASN A 163 -20.69 46.80 -0.53
N SER A 164 -20.19 45.61 -0.72
CA SER A 164 -19.37 45.29 -1.90
C SER A 164 -20.02 44.24 -2.78
N LYS A 165 -19.74 44.33 -4.09
CA LYS A 165 -19.94 43.28 -5.06
C LYS A 165 -18.57 42.94 -5.66
N THR A 166 -18.24 41.67 -5.79
CA THR A 166 -17.02 41.25 -6.49
C THR A 166 -17.36 40.94 -7.92
N VAL A 167 -16.67 41.58 -8.84
CA VAL A 167 -16.77 41.33 -10.28
C VAL A 167 -15.43 40.72 -10.70
N PRO A 168 -15.45 39.56 -11.39
CA PRO A 168 -14.20 38.95 -11.89
C PRO A 168 -13.53 39.89 -12.89
N MET A 169 -12.25 40.19 -12.64
CA MET A 169 -11.45 41.09 -13.48
C MET A 169 -10.66 40.38 -14.57
N HIS A 170 -10.63 39.05 -14.53
CA HIS A 170 -9.86 38.26 -15.49
C HIS A 170 -10.63 38.03 -16.80
N THR A 171 -9.92 38.18 -17.91
CA THR A 171 -10.36 37.81 -19.24
C THR A 171 -9.47 36.68 -19.75
N PHE A 172 -10.06 35.71 -20.40
CA PHE A 172 -9.35 34.60 -21.01
C PHE A 172 -8.87 34.92 -22.44
N SER A 173 -8.27 33.98 -23.14
CA SER A 173 -7.89 34.14 -24.54
C SER A 173 -9.14 34.44 -25.42
N GLY A 174 -8.94 35.13 -26.52
CA GLY A 174 -10.06 35.61 -27.36
C GLY A 174 -11.03 34.50 -27.78
N VAL A 175 -10.55 33.29 -28.07
CA VAL A 175 -11.38 32.14 -28.48
C VAL A 175 -12.23 31.63 -27.32
N VAL A 176 -11.62 31.51 -26.13
CA VAL A 176 -12.32 31.05 -24.92
C VAL A 176 -13.33 32.10 -24.48
N GLU A 177 -12.95 33.38 -24.52
CA GLU A 177 -13.83 34.50 -24.15
C GLU A 177 -15.05 34.57 -25.06
N HIS A 178 -14.86 34.37 -26.38
CA HIS A 178 -15.96 34.34 -27.35
C HIS A 178 -16.94 33.20 -27.07
N ALA A 179 -16.41 31.98 -26.77
CA ALA A 179 -17.26 30.85 -26.42
C ALA A 179 -18.01 31.07 -25.08
N LEU A 180 -17.37 31.69 -24.10
CA LEU A 180 -18.02 32.00 -22.82
C LEU A 180 -19.11 33.07 -22.98
N ALA A 181 -18.89 34.11 -23.79
CA ALA A 181 -19.90 35.13 -24.07
C ALA A 181 -21.14 34.51 -24.72
N HIS A 182 -20.96 33.62 -25.70
CA HIS A 182 -22.09 32.88 -26.32
C HIS A 182 -22.83 32.00 -25.30
N ILE A 183 -22.11 31.35 -24.40
CA ILE A 183 -22.73 30.55 -23.34
C ILE A 183 -23.50 31.43 -22.38
N GLU A 184 -22.96 32.59 -21.99
CA GLU A 184 -23.64 33.55 -21.11
C GLU A 184 -24.97 34.04 -21.73
N GLU A 185 -24.97 34.37 -23.02
CA GLU A 185 -26.15 34.80 -23.73
C GLU A 185 -27.16 33.66 -23.93
N ALA A 186 -26.71 32.48 -24.37
CA ALA A 186 -27.59 31.37 -24.72
C ALA A 186 -28.18 30.60 -23.55
N ALA A 187 -27.45 30.48 -22.43
CA ALA A 187 -27.79 29.52 -21.37
C ALA A 187 -28.06 30.15 -20.00
N VAL A 188 -27.51 31.32 -19.68
CA VAL A 188 -27.55 31.89 -18.33
C VAL A 188 -27.91 33.38 -18.29
N HIS A 189 -28.42 33.95 -19.39
CA HIS A 189 -28.82 35.36 -19.49
C HIS A 189 -29.81 35.78 -18.40
N ASP A 190 -30.75 34.91 -18.05
CA ASP A 190 -31.79 35.19 -17.04
C ASP A 190 -31.27 35.13 -15.59
N MET A 191 -30.00 34.77 -15.39
CA MET A 191 -29.39 34.72 -14.07
C MET A 191 -28.86 36.10 -13.64
N PRO A 192 -28.66 36.33 -12.30
CA PRO A 192 -27.95 37.51 -11.83
C PRO A 192 -26.59 37.67 -12.50
N ALA A 193 -26.27 38.88 -12.97
CA ALA A 193 -25.04 39.14 -13.73
C ALA A 193 -23.78 38.68 -13.02
N GLU A 194 -23.75 38.70 -11.67
CA GLU A 194 -22.62 38.25 -10.84
C GLU A 194 -22.41 36.73 -10.92
N GLN A 195 -23.38 35.93 -11.36
CA GLN A 195 -23.31 34.48 -11.43
C GLN A 195 -23.08 33.96 -12.84
N GLN A 196 -23.42 34.74 -13.87
CA GLN A 196 -23.39 34.32 -15.27
C GLN A 196 -22.02 33.77 -15.64
N ARG A 197 -20.94 34.47 -15.27
CA ARG A 197 -19.58 34.10 -15.57
C ARG A 197 -19.20 32.72 -15.04
N TRP A 198 -19.51 32.44 -13.77
CA TRP A 198 -19.21 31.17 -13.16
C TRP A 198 -19.96 30.01 -13.80
N TYR A 199 -21.25 30.20 -14.08
CA TYR A 199 -22.06 29.18 -14.74
C TYR A 199 -21.59 28.96 -16.18
N ALA A 200 -21.23 29.98 -16.92
CA ALA A 200 -20.69 29.86 -18.27
C ALA A 200 -19.39 29.07 -18.31
N ILE A 201 -18.45 29.33 -17.38
CA ILE A 201 -17.22 28.57 -17.24
C ILE A 201 -17.53 27.10 -16.92
N LYS A 202 -18.48 26.82 -16.03
CA LYS A 202 -18.87 25.46 -15.69
C LYS A 202 -19.57 24.69 -16.79
N ILE A 203 -20.33 25.38 -17.61
CA ILE A 203 -20.93 24.80 -18.83
C ILE A 203 -19.82 24.50 -19.85
N PHE A 204 -18.86 25.41 -20.04
CA PHE A 204 -17.70 25.20 -20.91
C PHE A 204 -16.87 24.01 -20.47
N GLU A 205 -16.63 23.84 -19.14
CA GLU A 205 -15.97 22.68 -18.54
C GLU A 205 -16.84 21.41 -18.58
N ARG A 206 -18.08 21.48 -19.07
CA ARG A 206 -19.07 20.37 -19.09
C ARG A 206 -19.35 19.75 -17.72
N ASP A 207 -19.46 20.57 -16.68
CA ASP A 207 -19.74 20.10 -15.32
C ASP A 207 -21.13 19.46 -15.19
N ASP A 208 -21.19 18.15 -15.07
CA ASP A 208 -22.42 17.34 -15.01
C ASP A 208 -23.43 17.83 -13.96
N LYS A 209 -22.96 18.29 -12.79
CA LYS A 209 -23.83 18.72 -11.70
C LYS A 209 -24.49 20.07 -11.99
N VAL A 210 -23.76 20.95 -12.64
CA VAL A 210 -24.27 22.24 -13.06
C VAL A 210 -25.26 22.08 -14.22
N LEU A 211 -24.91 21.27 -15.20
CA LEU A 211 -25.79 20.96 -16.33
C LEU A 211 -27.10 20.30 -15.89
N ALA A 212 -27.05 19.36 -14.94
CA ALA A 212 -28.23 18.71 -14.37
C ALA A 212 -29.16 19.71 -13.63
N LYS A 213 -28.60 20.78 -13.02
CA LYS A 213 -29.35 21.80 -12.29
C LYS A 213 -30.02 22.81 -13.23
N LEU A 214 -29.35 23.16 -14.35
CA LEU A 214 -29.80 24.15 -15.28
C LEU A 214 -30.90 23.65 -16.24
N ASN A 215 -30.95 22.34 -16.49
CA ASN A 215 -31.93 21.69 -17.35
C ASN A 215 -32.13 22.39 -18.71
N LEU A 216 -30.99 22.66 -19.41
CA LEU A 216 -30.96 23.42 -20.66
C LEU A 216 -31.66 22.70 -21.80
N ASP A 217 -32.20 23.46 -22.77
CA ASP A 217 -32.82 22.93 -23.95
C ASP A 217 -31.82 22.26 -24.89
N LYS A 218 -32.24 21.22 -25.57
CA LYS A 218 -31.34 20.37 -26.37
C LYS A 218 -30.67 21.13 -27.52
N THR A 219 -31.42 22.05 -28.15
CA THR A 219 -30.93 22.90 -29.24
C THR A 219 -29.84 23.86 -28.75
N VAL A 220 -30.04 24.44 -27.56
CA VAL A 220 -29.05 25.34 -26.92
C VAL A 220 -27.78 24.55 -26.58
N MET A 221 -27.91 23.33 -26.06
CA MET A 221 -26.77 22.48 -25.74
C MET A 221 -25.96 22.06 -26.96
N GLU A 222 -26.64 21.79 -28.10
CA GLU A 222 -25.95 21.43 -29.36
C GLU A 222 -25.14 22.63 -29.88
N HIS A 223 -25.68 23.84 -29.84
CA HIS A 223 -24.96 25.05 -30.25
C HIS A 223 -23.75 25.36 -29.38
N ILE A 224 -23.93 25.33 -28.05
CA ILE A 224 -22.83 25.53 -27.11
C ILE A 224 -21.72 24.49 -27.31
N GLU A 225 -22.10 23.23 -27.59
CA GLU A 225 -21.10 22.16 -27.81
C GLU A 225 -20.28 22.39 -29.09
N GLU A 226 -20.84 23.05 -30.10
CA GLU A 226 -20.09 23.45 -31.30
C GLU A 226 -19.01 24.49 -30.95
N ASP A 227 -19.35 25.52 -30.17
CA ASP A 227 -18.40 26.53 -29.71
C ASP A 227 -17.28 25.95 -28.85
N ILE A 228 -17.64 25.07 -27.93
CA ILE A 228 -16.63 24.39 -27.09
C ILE A 228 -15.67 23.55 -27.94
N LYS A 229 -16.18 22.77 -28.91
CA LYS A 229 -15.37 21.98 -29.83
C LYS A 229 -14.49 22.84 -30.75
N ALA A 230 -14.95 24.01 -31.16
CA ALA A 230 -14.13 24.94 -31.90
C ALA A 230 -12.92 25.41 -31.07
N ALA A 231 -13.14 25.77 -29.79
CA ALA A 231 -12.09 26.19 -28.91
C ALA A 231 -11.11 25.04 -28.58
N GLU A 232 -11.61 23.81 -28.32
CA GLU A 232 -10.79 22.61 -28.09
C GLU A 232 -9.90 22.28 -29.31
N LYS A 233 -10.45 22.44 -30.52
CA LYS A 233 -9.71 22.21 -31.76
C LYS A 233 -8.63 23.25 -32.02
N GLU A 234 -8.88 24.52 -31.70
CA GLU A 234 -7.94 25.61 -31.91
C GLU A 234 -6.79 25.56 -30.92
N LEU A 235 -7.07 25.21 -29.64
CA LEU A 235 -6.08 25.17 -28.56
C LEU A 235 -5.47 23.78 -28.35
N ASP A 236 -5.90 22.77 -29.12
CA ASP A 236 -5.41 21.37 -29.08
C ASP A 236 -5.40 20.76 -27.66
N ASP A 237 -6.43 21.08 -26.84
CA ASP A 237 -6.58 20.59 -25.48
C ASP A 237 -8.08 20.41 -25.12
N ASP A 238 -8.37 19.71 -24.01
CA ASP A 238 -9.75 19.58 -23.52
C ASP A 238 -10.23 20.84 -22.79
N SER A 239 -11.56 21.03 -22.72
CA SER A 239 -12.16 22.25 -22.16
C SER A 239 -11.78 22.55 -20.72
N GLU A 240 -11.59 21.52 -19.86
CA GLU A 240 -11.20 21.71 -18.46
C GLU A 240 -9.72 22.12 -18.36
N SER A 241 -8.85 21.51 -19.14
CA SER A 241 -7.43 21.87 -19.23
C SER A 241 -7.23 23.28 -19.79
N ILE A 242 -8.02 23.67 -20.80
CA ILE A 242 -8.01 25.02 -21.37
C ILE A 242 -8.30 26.06 -20.28
N ILE A 243 -9.40 25.94 -19.54
CA ILE A 243 -9.77 26.89 -18.48
C ILE A 243 -8.70 26.92 -17.37
N THR A 244 -8.18 25.76 -17.01
CA THR A 244 -7.10 25.68 -16.02
C THR A 244 -5.84 26.42 -16.46
N ASN A 245 -5.43 26.24 -17.71
CA ASN A 245 -4.26 26.91 -18.29
C ASN A 245 -4.48 28.43 -18.38
N GLU A 246 -5.64 28.87 -18.80
CA GLU A 246 -6.00 30.28 -18.89
C GLU A 246 -5.94 30.98 -17.52
N ARG A 247 -6.44 30.32 -16.45
CA ARG A 247 -6.30 30.84 -15.08
C ARG A 247 -4.83 30.98 -14.66
N TYR A 248 -3.98 30.01 -15.01
CA TYR A 248 -2.54 30.10 -14.70
C TYR A 248 -1.84 31.19 -15.50
N VAL A 249 -2.20 31.41 -16.76
CA VAL A 249 -1.67 32.52 -17.57
C VAL A 249 -2.01 33.85 -16.91
N TYR A 250 -3.27 34.03 -16.48
CA TYR A 250 -3.72 35.23 -15.77
C TYR A 250 -2.95 35.43 -14.45
N ILE A 251 -2.83 34.39 -13.62
CA ILE A 251 -2.09 34.43 -12.35
C ILE A 251 -0.63 34.77 -12.56
N SER A 252 0.02 34.19 -13.56
CA SER A 252 1.41 34.50 -13.93
C SER A 252 1.59 35.99 -14.29
N THR A 253 0.61 36.59 -14.92
CA THR A 253 0.61 38.01 -15.27
C THR A 253 0.53 38.87 -14.01
N ILE A 254 -0.38 38.53 -13.08
CA ILE A 254 -0.50 39.22 -11.78
C ILE A 254 0.82 39.14 -11.00
N ILE A 255 1.38 37.94 -10.88
CA ILE A 255 2.62 37.72 -10.13
C ILE A 255 3.77 38.56 -10.67
N LYS A 256 3.91 38.65 -12.00
CA LYS A 256 4.94 39.49 -12.63
C LYS A 256 4.78 40.98 -12.31
N SER A 257 3.57 41.48 -12.18
CA SER A 257 3.30 42.90 -11.87
C SER A 257 3.40 43.19 -10.39
N CYS A 258 2.94 42.32 -9.50
CA CYS A 258 2.73 42.58 -8.08
C CYS A 258 3.85 42.05 -7.16
N TYR A 259 4.60 41.02 -7.57
CA TYR A 259 5.57 40.36 -6.71
C TYR A 259 7.02 40.52 -7.17
N LYS A 260 7.84 41.10 -6.30
CA LYS A 260 9.29 41.29 -6.54
C LYS A 260 10.10 40.47 -5.55
N LYS A 261 10.69 39.40 -6.03
CA LYS A 261 11.61 38.53 -5.28
C LYS A 261 12.98 39.18 -5.18
N LYS A 262 13.56 39.34 -4.00
CA LYS A 262 14.87 39.95 -3.78
C LYS A 262 16.02 39.16 -4.40
N GLY A 263 15.83 37.87 -4.66
CA GLY A 263 16.82 36.92 -5.11
C GLY A 263 16.75 36.56 -6.60
N THR A 264 16.32 37.45 -7.50
CA THR A 264 16.32 37.16 -8.95
C THR A 264 17.73 36.87 -9.45
N GLY A 265 18.10 35.56 -9.49
CA GLY A 265 19.36 35.09 -10.06
C GLY A 265 20.07 33.97 -9.30
N LYS A 266 19.76 33.69 -8.05
CA LYS A 266 20.33 32.54 -7.34
C LYS A 266 19.23 31.49 -7.09
N LEU A 267 19.35 30.38 -7.81
CA LEU A 267 18.53 29.18 -7.54
C LEU A 267 18.69 28.80 -6.06
N SER A 268 17.57 28.53 -5.37
CA SER A 268 17.61 27.98 -4.01
C SER A 268 18.33 26.62 -4.02
N ASN A 269 18.81 26.17 -2.88
CA ASN A 269 19.41 24.83 -2.81
C ASN A 269 18.39 23.74 -3.19
N SER A 270 17.10 23.94 -2.86
CA SER A 270 16.02 23.06 -3.32
C SER A 270 15.92 23.03 -4.83
N ASP A 271 15.93 24.20 -5.52
CA ASP A 271 15.83 24.26 -6.98
C ASP A 271 17.02 23.59 -7.68
N LYS A 272 18.22 23.66 -7.07
CA LYS A 272 19.41 22.98 -7.61
C LYS A 272 19.30 21.47 -7.50
N ILE A 273 18.80 20.96 -6.36
CA ILE A 273 18.56 19.54 -6.13
C ILE A 273 17.46 19.07 -7.08
N ASP A 274 16.38 19.85 -7.23
CA ASP A 274 15.26 19.52 -8.10
C ASP A 274 15.69 19.39 -9.57
N LYS A 275 16.58 20.24 -10.06
CA LYS A 275 17.15 20.11 -11.43
C LYS A 275 17.77 18.73 -11.70
N VAL A 276 18.31 18.09 -10.67
CA VAL A 276 18.94 16.75 -10.78
C VAL A 276 17.89 15.67 -10.54
N VAL A 277 17.15 15.76 -9.45
CA VAL A 277 16.20 14.72 -8.99
C VAL A 277 14.97 14.62 -9.89
N THR A 278 14.47 15.75 -10.43
CA THR A 278 13.31 15.76 -11.35
C THR A 278 13.73 15.70 -12.82
N ASN A 279 15.02 15.52 -13.10
CA ASN A 279 15.50 15.37 -14.47
C ASN A 279 14.91 14.12 -15.11
N ARG A 280 14.47 14.23 -16.36
CA ARG A 280 13.80 13.18 -17.13
C ARG A 280 14.58 11.86 -17.20
N TRP A 281 15.92 11.93 -17.27
CA TRP A 281 16.82 10.78 -17.44
C TRP A 281 17.46 10.34 -16.11
N LEU A 282 17.80 11.31 -15.23
CA LEU A 282 18.47 11.04 -13.96
C LEU A 282 17.50 10.75 -12.81
N GLY A 283 16.28 11.28 -12.87
CA GLY A 283 15.33 11.13 -11.78
C GLY A 283 14.97 9.66 -11.49
N LEU A 284 14.78 8.85 -12.51
CA LEU A 284 14.42 7.44 -12.36
C LEU A 284 15.57 6.57 -11.82
N PRO A 285 16.82 6.67 -12.31
CA PRO A 285 17.98 6.01 -11.69
C PRO A 285 18.26 6.44 -10.24
N ILE A 286 18.17 7.74 -9.94
CA ILE A 286 18.36 8.25 -8.57
C ILE A 286 17.29 7.66 -7.65
N PHE A 287 16.05 7.64 -8.11
CA PHE A 287 14.96 7.03 -7.38
C PHE A 287 15.20 5.53 -7.13
N ALA A 288 15.59 4.78 -8.15
CA ALA A 288 15.91 3.35 -8.01
C ALA A 288 17.03 3.14 -6.96
N LEU A 289 18.07 3.99 -6.97
CA LEU A 289 19.15 3.93 -5.99
C LEU A 289 18.65 4.23 -4.55
N VAL A 290 17.85 5.29 -4.37
CA VAL A 290 17.32 5.65 -3.05
C VAL A 290 16.43 4.53 -2.50
N MET A 291 15.56 3.97 -3.33
CA MET A 291 14.70 2.86 -2.90
C MET A 291 15.47 1.58 -2.65
N PHE A 292 16.47 1.29 -3.45
CA PHE A 292 17.40 0.17 -3.19
C PHE A 292 18.04 0.31 -1.81
N LEU A 293 18.55 1.50 -1.46
CA LEU A 293 19.14 1.73 -0.14
C LEU A 293 18.11 1.56 0.99
N VAL A 294 16.89 2.06 0.80
CA VAL A 294 15.81 1.87 1.78
C VAL A 294 15.51 0.40 2.00
N TYR A 295 15.35 -0.37 0.93
CA TYR A 295 15.07 -1.80 1.04
C TYR A 295 16.27 -2.58 1.57
N TYR A 296 17.48 -2.25 1.14
CA TYR A 296 18.69 -2.90 1.63
C TYR A 296 18.83 -2.75 3.16
N ILE A 297 18.59 -1.53 3.68
CA ILE A 297 18.66 -1.29 5.13
C ILE A 297 17.50 -1.98 5.86
N SER A 298 16.29 -1.97 5.31
CA SER A 298 15.12 -2.51 6.00
C SER A 298 14.93 -4.01 5.84
N MET A 299 15.43 -4.62 4.76
CA MET A 299 15.16 -6.03 4.45
C MET A 299 16.38 -6.93 4.55
N VAL A 300 17.59 -6.38 4.35
CA VAL A 300 18.82 -7.19 4.25
C VAL A 300 19.76 -6.97 5.43
N THR A 301 19.73 -5.80 6.07
CA THR A 301 20.68 -5.49 7.16
C THR A 301 19.97 -5.29 8.50
N VAL A 302 19.68 -4.03 8.86
CA VAL A 302 19.12 -3.68 10.18
C VAL A 302 17.76 -4.32 10.41
N GLY A 303 16.92 -4.35 9.39
CA GLY A 303 15.57 -4.89 9.53
C GLY A 303 15.58 -6.42 9.65
N SER A 304 16.40 -7.12 8.84
CA SER A 304 16.58 -8.57 8.94
C SER A 304 17.09 -8.96 10.34
N ALA A 305 18.26 -8.46 10.74
CA ALA A 305 18.81 -8.76 12.06
C ALA A 305 17.84 -8.51 13.24
N ALA A 306 16.99 -7.48 13.13
CA ALA A 306 15.98 -7.21 14.15
C ALA A 306 14.79 -8.19 14.07
N THR A 307 14.49 -8.71 12.90
CA THR A 307 13.44 -9.72 12.67
C THR A 307 13.92 -11.10 13.11
N ASP A 308 15.15 -11.47 12.79
CA ASP A 308 15.77 -12.72 13.21
C ASP A 308 15.81 -12.78 14.75
N TRP A 309 16.26 -11.69 15.40
CA TRP A 309 16.16 -11.60 16.87
C TRP A 309 14.71 -11.75 17.39
N ALA A 310 13.71 -11.23 16.68
CA ALA A 310 12.32 -11.33 17.13
C ALA A 310 11.74 -12.73 16.88
N ASN A 311 12.06 -13.36 15.75
CA ASN A 311 11.57 -14.70 15.42
C ASN A 311 12.27 -15.77 16.26
N ASP A 312 13.59 -15.82 16.23
CA ASP A 312 14.38 -16.89 16.86
C ASP A 312 14.54 -16.63 18.36
N GLY A 313 14.66 -15.35 18.74
CA GLY A 313 14.81 -14.97 20.14
C GLY A 313 13.48 -14.87 20.89
N LEU A 314 12.65 -13.88 20.53
CA LEU A 314 11.43 -13.56 21.30
C LEU A 314 10.32 -14.60 21.09
N PHE A 315 10.11 -15.04 19.86
CA PHE A 315 9.05 -15.98 19.46
C PHE A 315 9.58 -17.38 19.08
N GLY A 316 10.87 -17.61 19.18
CA GLY A 316 11.55 -18.90 19.07
C GLY A 316 12.08 -19.39 20.42
N ASP A 317 13.27 -19.96 20.40
CA ASP A 317 13.87 -20.64 21.57
C ASP A 317 14.37 -19.67 22.63
N GLY A 318 14.85 -18.48 22.25
CA GLY A 318 15.34 -17.48 23.18
C GLY A 318 16.53 -16.67 22.66
N TRP A 319 17.11 -15.84 23.52
CA TRP A 319 18.26 -15.01 23.16
C TRP A 319 19.21 -14.74 24.34
N HIS A 320 20.45 -14.42 24.01
CA HIS A 320 21.44 -13.97 25.00
C HIS A 320 21.21 -12.50 25.36
N LEU A 321 20.96 -12.21 26.62
CA LEU A 321 20.76 -10.86 27.12
C LEU A 321 22.00 -9.99 26.90
N PHE A 322 21.85 -8.87 26.17
CA PHE A 322 22.92 -7.98 25.73
C PHE A 322 24.06 -8.68 24.93
N GLY A 323 23.77 -9.82 24.32
CA GLY A 323 24.76 -10.61 23.57
C GLY A 323 25.79 -11.33 24.45
N ILE A 324 25.56 -11.42 25.77
CA ILE A 324 26.50 -12.08 26.70
C ILE A 324 26.36 -13.59 26.51
N GLY A 325 27.31 -14.18 25.86
CA GLY A 325 27.36 -15.62 25.56
C GLY A 325 27.18 -15.94 24.09
N SER A 326 26.58 -15.06 23.26
CA SER A 326 26.25 -15.33 21.86
C SER A 326 27.46 -15.77 21.00
N SER A 327 28.65 -15.20 21.22
CA SER A 327 29.84 -15.62 20.47
C SER A 327 30.33 -17.04 20.89
N ALA A 328 30.15 -17.41 22.17
CA ALA A 328 30.54 -18.73 22.63
C ALA A 328 29.54 -19.81 22.17
N THR A 329 28.26 -19.46 22.12
CA THR A 329 27.20 -20.31 21.51
C THR A 329 27.48 -20.52 20.03
N ALA A 330 27.68 -19.42 19.25
CA ALA A 330 28.00 -19.51 17.84
C ALA A 330 29.28 -20.33 17.55
N GLU A 331 30.32 -20.21 18.38
CA GLU A 331 31.52 -21.06 18.26
C GLU A 331 31.19 -22.54 18.54
N ALA A 332 30.27 -22.83 19.47
CA ALA A 332 29.84 -24.18 19.77
C ALA A 332 28.95 -24.76 18.66
N GLU A 333 28.05 -23.94 18.11
CA GLU A 333 27.20 -24.29 16.96
C GLU A 333 28.06 -24.54 15.70
N ASP A 334 29.05 -23.68 15.42
CA ASP A 334 30.00 -23.88 14.32
C ASP A 334 30.82 -25.18 14.50
N GLU A 335 31.17 -25.54 15.76
CA GLU A 335 31.90 -26.78 16.04
C GLU A 335 30.97 -28.02 15.94
N TYR A 336 29.70 -27.87 16.32
CA TYR A 336 28.69 -28.91 16.17
C TYR A 336 28.35 -29.12 14.69
N GLY A 337 28.17 -28.03 13.95
CA GLY A 337 27.95 -28.01 12.51
C GLY A 337 26.83 -28.97 12.06
N ASP A 338 27.10 -29.69 11.00
CA ASP A 338 26.14 -30.60 10.36
C ASP A 338 26.08 -31.99 11.03
N THR A 339 26.39 -32.07 12.32
CA THR A 339 26.57 -33.34 13.07
C THR A 339 25.38 -34.28 12.93
N ASP A 340 24.16 -33.76 13.14
CA ASP A 340 22.93 -34.56 13.08
C ASP A 340 22.66 -35.07 11.65
N ALA A 341 22.81 -34.21 10.65
CA ALA A 341 22.66 -34.58 9.25
C ALA A 341 23.69 -35.66 8.82
N ILE A 342 24.91 -35.54 9.31
CA ILE A 342 25.99 -36.54 9.05
C ILE A 342 25.65 -37.88 9.70
N ILE A 343 25.23 -37.91 10.96
CA ILE A 343 24.86 -39.14 11.66
C ILE A 343 23.65 -39.79 11.01
N GLN A 344 22.60 -39.04 10.71
CA GLN A 344 21.40 -39.55 10.07
C GLN A 344 21.69 -40.07 8.67
N GLY A 345 22.40 -39.32 7.83
CA GLY A 345 22.77 -39.74 6.48
C GLY A 345 23.64 -41.03 6.47
N PHE A 346 24.48 -41.23 7.50
CA PHE A 346 25.20 -42.47 7.70
C PHE A 346 24.25 -43.64 8.03
N LEU A 347 23.30 -43.46 8.94
CA LEU A 347 22.33 -44.48 9.32
C LEU A 347 21.41 -44.85 8.17
N ASP A 348 20.93 -43.88 7.41
CA ASP A 348 20.09 -44.07 6.22
C ASP A 348 20.82 -44.90 5.15
N THR A 349 22.11 -44.58 4.92
CA THR A 349 22.95 -45.34 4.02
C THR A 349 23.17 -46.78 4.51
N ALA A 350 23.31 -46.98 5.79
CA ALA A 350 23.47 -48.31 6.40
C ALA A 350 22.17 -49.12 6.28
N ALA A 351 21.03 -48.52 6.61
CA ALA A 351 19.70 -49.11 6.47
C ALA A 351 19.38 -49.49 5.02
N GLY A 352 19.72 -48.62 4.06
CA GLY A 352 19.58 -48.89 2.61
C GLY A 352 20.41 -50.09 2.12
N LYS A 353 21.44 -50.48 2.87
CA LYS A 353 22.28 -51.70 2.62
C LYS A 353 21.84 -52.90 3.43
N GLY A 354 20.76 -52.79 4.21
CA GLY A 354 20.18 -53.90 4.96
C GLY A 354 20.81 -54.15 6.34
N ILE A 355 21.54 -53.20 6.87
CA ILE A 355 22.06 -53.22 8.25
C ILE A 355 20.96 -52.73 9.19
N ASN A 356 20.79 -53.38 10.34
CA ASN A 356 19.78 -52.94 11.30
C ASN A 356 20.29 -51.70 12.08
N VAL A 357 19.53 -50.61 12.01
CA VAL A 357 19.83 -49.34 12.66
C VAL A 357 18.84 -48.95 13.76
N ASP A 358 17.83 -49.84 14.03
CA ASP A 358 16.74 -49.51 14.98
C ASP A 358 17.25 -49.12 16.36
N ALA A 359 18.24 -49.86 16.90
CA ALA A 359 18.83 -49.58 18.20
C ALA A 359 19.55 -48.22 18.25
N ALA A 360 20.21 -47.83 17.15
CA ALA A 360 20.86 -46.55 17.03
C ALA A 360 19.84 -45.39 16.94
N ASN A 361 18.79 -45.57 16.16
CA ASN A 361 17.71 -44.58 16.07
C ASN A 361 16.97 -44.42 17.41
N ASP A 362 16.64 -45.53 18.09
CA ASP A 362 16.02 -45.50 19.44
C ASP A 362 16.93 -44.80 20.48
N ALA A 363 18.23 -44.94 20.35
CA ALA A 363 19.20 -44.30 21.27
C ALA A 363 19.45 -42.83 20.96
N LEU A 364 19.24 -42.40 19.73
CA LEU A 364 19.31 -40.98 19.30
C LEU A 364 18.02 -40.19 19.61
N ASP A 365 16.94 -40.87 20.00
CA ASP A 365 15.68 -40.21 20.39
C ASP A 365 15.84 -39.47 21.72
N GLN A 366 15.98 -38.15 21.62
CA GLN A 366 16.17 -37.24 22.76
C GLN A 366 14.89 -37.05 23.60
N GLU A 367 13.71 -37.40 23.08
CA GLU A 367 12.45 -37.36 23.83
C GLU A 367 12.29 -38.57 24.79
N SER A 368 13.14 -39.56 24.68
CA SER A 368 13.10 -40.76 25.52
C SER A 368 13.58 -40.46 26.96
N ASP A 369 12.80 -40.88 27.96
CA ASP A 369 13.19 -40.80 29.41
C ASP A 369 14.56 -41.46 29.72
N SER A 370 15.09 -42.29 28.81
CA SER A 370 16.34 -43.02 28.95
C SER A 370 17.48 -42.48 28.05
N TYR A 371 17.30 -41.29 27.45
CA TYR A 371 18.29 -40.70 26.55
C TYR A 371 19.64 -40.48 27.26
N ASP A 372 20.74 -40.92 26.59
CA ASP A 372 22.12 -40.67 27.02
C ASP A 372 23.02 -40.61 25.76
N ALA A 373 23.59 -39.44 25.48
CA ALA A 373 24.40 -39.19 24.29
C ALA A 373 25.55 -40.17 24.08
N LYS A 374 26.12 -40.72 25.19
CA LYS A 374 27.18 -41.73 25.12
C LYS A 374 26.67 -43.04 24.62
N THR A 375 25.49 -43.44 25.07
CA THR A 375 24.83 -44.68 24.63
C THR A 375 24.46 -44.54 23.14
N ALA A 376 23.93 -43.39 22.73
CA ALA A 376 23.65 -43.11 21.33
C ALA A 376 24.89 -43.22 20.42
N VAL A 377 26.00 -42.61 20.87
CA VAL A 377 27.29 -42.73 20.14
C VAL A 377 27.83 -44.15 20.12
N GLU A 378 27.65 -44.97 21.19
CA GLU A 378 28.06 -46.36 21.24
C GLU A 378 27.25 -47.23 20.28
N GLU A 379 25.94 -47.01 20.16
CA GLU A 379 25.05 -47.74 19.23
C GLU A 379 25.37 -47.36 17.78
N VAL A 380 25.58 -46.08 17.44
CA VAL A 380 25.98 -45.68 16.07
C VAL A 380 27.36 -46.27 15.72
N LYS A 381 28.31 -46.32 16.65
CA LYS A 381 29.61 -47.00 16.47
C LYS A 381 29.47 -48.51 16.35
N ALA A 382 28.44 -49.12 16.90
CA ALA A 382 28.17 -50.54 16.67
C ALA A 382 27.78 -50.79 15.23
N VAL A 383 26.89 -49.94 14.65
CA VAL A 383 26.53 -49.96 13.23
C VAL A 383 27.74 -49.71 12.35
N GLU A 384 28.62 -48.74 12.69
CA GLU A 384 29.85 -48.47 11.94
C GLU A 384 30.74 -49.68 11.75
N LYS A 385 30.83 -50.58 12.73
CA LYS A 385 31.64 -51.80 12.67
C LYS A 385 31.08 -52.86 11.74
N GLU A 386 29.79 -52.76 11.38
CA GLU A 386 29.08 -53.69 10.51
C GLU A 386 29.10 -53.25 9.05
N VAL A 387 29.48 -51.97 8.74
CA VAL A 387 29.48 -51.42 7.40
C VAL A 387 30.78 -51.66 6.64
N ASP A 388 30.66 -51.90 5.34
CA ASP A 388 31.80 -52.10 4.41
C ASP A 388 32.08 -50.88 3.51
N PHE A 389 31.22 -49.79 3.60
CA PHE A 389 31.36 -48.60 2.77
C PHE A 389 32.25 -47.57 3.48
N LYS A 390 32.87 -46.67 2.65
CA LYS A 390 33.77 -45.61 3.17
C LYS A 390 33.19 -44.20 3.00
N THR A 391 32.17 -44.09 2.18
CA THR A 391 31.48 -42.84 1.92
C THR A 391 29.96 -43.06 1.99
N PHE A 392 29.26 -42.06 2.43
CA PHE A 392 27.80 -42.03 2.52
C PHE A 392 27.30 -40.67 2.08
N THR A 393 26.03 -40.50 1.82
CA THR A 393 25.40 -39.20 1.48
C THR A 393 24.60 -38.75 2.67
N TYR A 394 24.64 -37.44 2.92
CA TYR A 394 23.77 -36.77 3.88
C TYR A 394 23.14 -35.54 3.26
N THR A 395 22.00 -35.13 3.78
CA THR A 395 21.18 -34.06 3.23
C THR A 395 21.19 -32.89 4.19
N LEU A 396 21.51 -31.68 3.66
CA LEU A 396 21.35 -30.42 4.37
C LEU A 396 20.09 -29.74 3.85
N GLU A 397 19.26 -29.23 4.74
CA GLU A 397 18.01 -28.55 4.41
C GLU A 397 18.09 -27.08 4.86
N ASP A 398 17.72 -26.16 3.96
CA ASP A 398 17.55 -24.76 4.27
C ASP A 398 16.14 -24.52 4.83
N GLU A 399 16.05 -24.10 6.09
CA GLU A 399 14.79 -23.97 6.84
C GLU A 399 13.80 -22.97 6.23
N GLU A 400 14.28 -21.92 5.52
CA GLU A 400 13.40 -20.91 4.91
C GLU A 400 12.82 -21.34 3.58
N THR A 401 13.63 -22.00 2.76
CA THR A 401 13.26 -22.37 1.37
C THR A 401 12.89 -23.85 1.24
N LEU A 402 13.23 -24.69 2.21
CA LEU A 402 13.16 -26.15 2.17
C LEU A 402 14.00 -26.74 1.02
N GLU A 403 15.04 -26.00 0.59
CA GLU A 403 15.97 -26.48 -0.43
C GLU A 403 16.96 -27.44 0.23
N THR A 404 17.05 -28.64 -0.33
CA THR A 404 17.95 -29.67 0.19
C THR A 404 19.15 -29.82 -0.73
N THR A 405 20.32 -29.93 -0.15
CA THR A 405 21.59 -30.22 -0.85
C THR A 405 22.14 -31.54 -0.35
N GLU A 406 22.45 -32.48 -1.28
CA GLU A 406 23.10 -33.72 -0.95
C GLU A 406 24.63 -33.52 -0.93
N GLU A 407 25.27 -33.93 0.16
CA GLU A 407 26.73 -33.89 0.30
C GLU A 407 27.29 -35.31 0.55
N GLU A 408 28.54 -35.54 0.14
CA GLU A 408 29.21 -36.81 0.30
C GLU A 408 30.10 -36.78 1.54
N GLY A 409 29.70 -37.53 2.58
CA GLY A 409 30.45 -37.71 3.85
C GLY A 409 31.36 -38.96 3.82
N LYS A 410 32.41 -38.93 4.62
CA LYS A 410 33.35 -40.03 4.85
C LYS A 410 33.21 -40.52 6.29
N ILE A 411 33.66 -41.76 6.56
CA ILE A 411 33.69 -42.31 7.93
C ILE A 411 34.49 -41.40 8.88
N ALA A 412 35.50 -40.68 8.41
CA ALA A 412 36.25 -39.74 9.25
C ALA A 412 35.41 -38.53 9.64
N ASP A 413 34.47 -38.16 8.82
CA ASP A 413 33.52 -37.05 9.09
C ASP A 413 32.50 -37.52 10.14
N LEU A 414 32.02 -38.78 10.04
CA LEU A 414 31.18 -39.40 11.07
C LEU A 414 31.91 -39.48 12.45
N ASP A 415 33.18 -39.90 12.47
CA ASP A 415 33.98 -39.92 13.72
C ASP A 415 34.09 -38.53 14.36
N SER A 416 34.13 -37.48 13.54
CA SER A 416 34.18 -36.11 14.01
C SER A 416 32.79 -35.65 14.53
N ALA A 417 31.73 -35.99 13.82
CA ALA A 417 30.35 -35.74 14.20
C ALA A 417 29.98 -36.45 15.52
N LEU A 418 30.32 -37.71 15.66
CA LEU A 418 30.08 -38.44 16.91
C LEU A 418 30.82 -37.87 18.13
N LYS A 419 32.02 -37.31 17.95
CA LYS A 419 32.71 -36.60 19.02
C LYS A 419 32.04 -35.26 19.36
N ALA A 420 31.56 -34.55 18.37
CA ALA A 420 30.79 -33.33 18.59
C ALA A 420 29.46 -33.65 19.29
N TYR A 421 28.76 -34.69 18.86
CA TYR A 421 27.51 -35.15 19.47
C TYR A 421 27.69 -35.52 20.95
N GLU A 422 28.75 -36.31 21.30
CA GLU A 422 29.05 -36.64 22.67
C GLU A 422 29.51 -35.44 23.52
N LYS A 423 30.23 -34.49 22.91
CA LYS A 423 30.71 -33.28 23.58
C LYS A 423 29.58 -32.34 23.98
N TYR A 424 28.58 -32.22 23.11
CA TYR A 424 27.46 -31.31 23.27
C TYR A 424 26.17 -32.00 23.75
N ASP A 425 26.27 -33.26 24.21
CA ASP A 425 25.13 -34.03 24.73
C ASP A 425 23.93 -34.11 23.78
N GLY A 426 24.22 -34.29 22.47
CA GLY A 426 23.21 -34.37 21.41
C GLY A 426 22.84 -33.03 20.77
N GLY A 427 23.33 -31.91 21.29
CA GLY A 427 23.05 -30.58 20.71
C GLY A 427 23.65 -29.46 21.55
N VAL A 428 23.76 -28.28 20.94
CA VAL A 428 24.28 -27.10 21.66
C VAL A 428 23.11 -26.42 22.40
N ASP A 429 23.13 -26.53 23.75
CA ASP A 429 22.16 -25.79 24.57
C ASP A 429 22.68 -24.37 24.85
N PRO A 430 22.05 -23.33 24.26
CA PRO A 430 22.47 -21.95 24.45
C PRO A 430 22.42 -21.46 25.89
N ALA A 431 21.62 -22.08 26.77
CA ALA A 431 21.51 -21.74 28.18
C ALA A 431 22.81 -21.97 28.97
N ASN A 432 23.68 -22.83 28.43
CA ASN A 432 24.99 -23.11 29.03
C ASN A 432 26.03 -22.00 28.77
N TYR A 433 25.72 -21.02 27.90
CA TYR A 433 26.67 -20.00 27.50
C TYR A 433 26.14 -18.58 27.86
N GLY A 434 26.52 -18.07 29.03
CA GLY A 434 26.23 -16.67 29.40
C GLY A 434 24.87 -16.44 30.04
N VAL A 435 24.16 -15.40 29.62
CA VAL A 435 22.86 -15.05 30.21
C VAL A 435 21.75 -15.28 29.15
N TRP A 436 21.16 -16.44 29.21
CA TRP A 436 20.10 -16.87 28.33
C TRP A 436 18.71 -16.39 28.80
N VAL A 437 17.88 -15.92 27.90
CA VAL A 437 16.49 -15.60 28.14
C VAL A 437 15.64 -16.46 27.21
N PRO A 438 14.85 -17.40 27.72
CA PRO A 438 14.00 -18.26 26.91
C PRO A 438 12.96 -17.45 26.18
N GLY A 439 12.58 -17.90 24.98
CA GLY A 439 11.53 -17.30 24.19
C GLY A 439 10.14 -17.44 24.81
N VAL A 440 9.19 -16.70 24.26
CA VAL A 440 7.79 -16.74 24.72
C VAL A 440 7.17 -18.13 24.59
N PRO A 441 7.38 -18.90 23.48
CA PRO A 441 6.87 -20.25 23.35
C PRO A 441 7.39 -21.20 24.43
N VAL A 442 8.70 -21.16 24.71
CA VAL A 442 9.36 -21.98 25.73
C VAL A 442 8.78 -21.65 27.11
N LEU A 443 8.71 -20.36 27.47
CA LEU A 443 8.16 -19.95 28.78
C LEU A 443 6.67 -20.34 28.93
N VAL A 444 5.91 -20.29 27.86
CA VAL A 444 4.50 -20.70 27.87
C VAL A 444 4.40 -22.22 27.97
N GLY A 445 5.22 -22.95 27.24
CA GLY A 445 5.34 -24.41 27.34
C GLY A 445 5.63 -24.87 28.77
N ASP A 446 6.68 -24.35 29.38
CA ASP A 446 7.08 -24.67 30.77
C ASP A 446 5.92 -24.42 31.76
N VAL A 447 5.16 -23.35 31.57
CA VAL A 447 4.00 -23.05 32.45
C VAL A 447 2.88 -24.05 32.23
N LEU A 448 2.60 -24.44 30.98
CA LEU A 448 1.56 -25.42 30.64
C LEU A 448 1.91 -26.80 31.16
N ASP A 449 3.15 -27.23 31.04
CA ASP A 449 3.68 -28.48 31.54
C ASP A 449 3.65 -28.54 33.10
N ALA A 450 4.08 -27.47 33.75
CA ALA A 450 3.95 -27.33 35.21
C ALA A 450 2.48 -27.36 35.69
N ALA A 451 1.54 -26.92 34.84
CA ALA A 451 0.11 -26.99 35.11
C ALA A 451 -0.53 -28.34 34.76
N ASN A 452 0.24 -29.31 34.21
CA ASN A 452 -0.25 -30.57 33.64
C ASN A 452 -1.42 -30.31 32.64
N ALA A 453 -1.25 -29.36 31.74
CA ALA A 453 -2.25 -29.03 30.75
C ALA A 453 -2.40 -30.24 29.78
N PRO A 454 -3.63 -30.53 29.30
CA PRO A 454 -3.81 -31.56 28.28
C PRO A 454 -3.21 -31.12 26.94
N ASP A 455 -2.67 -32.05 26.16
CA ASP A 455 -1.94 -31.83 24.89
C ASP A 455 -2.68 -30.92 23.91
N TRP A 456 -3.99 -31.09 23.78
CA TRP A 456 -4.80 -30.22 22.93
C TRP A 456 -4.78 -28.74 23.35
N LEU A 457 -4.62 -28.47 24.66
CA LEU A 457 -4.57 -27.10 25.18
C LEU A 457 -3.18 -26.52 25.01
N SER A 458 -2.14 -27.32 25.19
CA SER A 458 -0.75 -26.93 24.94
C SER A 458 -0.55 -26.60 23.46
N GLY A 459 -0.98 -27.46 22.55
CA GLY A 459 -0.95 -27.20 21.12
C GLY A 459 -1.77 -25.97 20.70
N LEU A 460 -2.99 -25.79 21.25
CA LEU A 460 -3.77 -24.60 20.96
C LEU A 460 -3.04 -23.31 21.38
N ILE A 461 -2.42 -23.31 22.56
CA ILE A 461 -1.77 -22.10 23.09
C ILE A 461 -0.43 -21.88 22.42
N ASN A 462 0.45 -22.87 22.34
CA ASN A 462 1.76 -22.73 21.73
C ASN A 462 1.70 -22.62 20.20
N ASP A 463 1.14 -23.63 19.52
CA ASP A 463 1.20 -23.71 18.07
C ASP A 463 0.11 -22.83 17.41
N GLY A 464 -1.09 -22.80 18.02
CA GLY A 464 -2.21 -22.01 17.48
C GLY A 464 -2.09 -20.52 17.79
N ILE A 465 -1.74 -20.13 19.03
CA ILE A 465 -1.76 -18.74 19.47
C ILE A 465 -0.35 -18.13 19.43
N VAL A 466 0.60 -18.72 20.16
CA VAL A 466 1.93 -18.11 20.34
C VAL A 466 2.71 -18.14 19.02
N ALA A 467 2.84 -19.29 18.40
CA ALA A 467 3.52 -19.42 17.11
C ALA A 467 2.80 -18.64 16.00
N GLY A 468 1.46 -18.75 15.89
CA GLY A 468 0.69 -18.07 14.87
C GLY A 468 0.72 -16.54 14.98
N VAL A 469 0.72 -15.99 16.20
CA VAL A 469 0.87 -14.54 16.43
C VAL A 469 2.35 -14.14 16.33
N GLY A 470 3.24 -14.96 16.82
CA GLY A 470 4.69 -14.78 16.79
C GLY A 470 5.21 -14.59 15.37
N ALA A 471 4.83 -15.48 14.46
CA ALA A 471 5.19 -15.41 13.04
C ALA A 471 4.85 -14.06 12.39
N VAL A 472 3.79 -13.38 12.86
CA VAL A 472 3.39 -12.06 12.34
C VAL A 472 4.06 -10.92 13.11
N LEU A 473 4.19 -11.03 14.43
CA LEU A 473 4.84 -10.01 15.24
C LEU A 473 6.36 -9.99 15.05
N GLY A 474 6.95 -11.12 14.69
CA GLY A 474 8.36 -11.22 14.32
C GLY A 474 8.77 -10.26 13.19
N PHE A 475 7.87 -9.99 12.24
CA PHE A 475 8.13 -9.00 11.17
C PHE A 475 7.95 -7.53 11.58
N VAL A 476 7.46 -7.24 12.78
CA VAL A 476 7.24 -5.86 13.24
C VAL A 476 8.52 -5.03 13.25
N PRO A 477 9.69 -5.53 13.75
CA PRO A 477 10.92 -4.74 13.74
C PRO A 477 11.32 -4.28 12.34
N GLN A 478 11.32 -5.16 11.36
CA GLN A 478 11.62 -4.86 9.96
C GLN A 478 10.66 -3.80 9.39
N MET A 479 9.37 -3.94 9.70
CA MET A 479 8.34 -2.97 9.30
C MET A 479 8.56 -1.60 9.93
N LEU A 480 8.99 -1.54 11.20
CA LEU A 480 9.29 -0.26 11.87
C LEU A 480 10.48 0.43 11.23
N VAL A 481 11.55 -0.30 10.87
CA VAL A 481 12.69 0.26 10.13
C VAL A 481 12.24 0.82 8.77
N LEU A 482 11.43 0.07 8.04
CA LEU A 482 10.87 0.53 6.76
C LEU A 482 10.02 1.81 6.94
N PHE A 483 9.12 1.84 7.93
CA PHE A 483 8.30 3.01 8.20
C PHE A 483 9.12 4.22 8.62
N LEU A 484 10.20 4.02 9.37
CA LEU A 484 11.13 5.08 9.75
C LEU A 484 11.75 5.73 8.51
N LEU A 485 12.32 4.93 7.61
CA LEU A 485 12.96 5.41 6.39
C LEU A 485 11.96 6.10 5.45
N LEU A 486 10.78 5.50 5.27
CA LEU A 486 9.72 6.10 4.47
C LEU A 486 9.21 7.43 5.08
N ALA A 487 9.08 7.53 6.41
CA ALA A 487 8.70 8.77 7.08
C ALA A 487 9.74 9.88 6.89
N ILE A 488 11.02 9.54 6.81
CA ILE A 488 12.11 10.48 6.48
C ILE A 488 11.96 10.96 5.03
N LEU A 489 11.77 10.06 4.07
CA LEU A 489 11.62 10.42 2.64
C LEU A 489 10.36 11.24 2.36
N GLU A 490 9.27 10.92 3.05
CA GLU A 490 8.02 11.69 2.98
C GLU A 490 8.20 13.07 3.62
N GLY A 491 8.77 13.11 4.83
CA GLY A 491 8.99 14.33 5.59
C GLY A 491 9.97 15.30 4.93
N CYS A 492 10.99 14.84 4.22
CA CYS A 492 11.91 15.74 3.49
C CYS A 492 11.32 16.24 2.16
N GLY A 493 10.17 15.72 1.70
CA GLY A 493 9.52 16.12 0.45
C GLY A 493 10.04 15.40 -0.80
N TYR A 494 10.84 14.34 -0.65
CA TYR A 494 11.37 13.58 -1.78
C TYR A 494 10.28 12.82 -2.54
N MET A 495 9.31 12.24 -1.82
CA MET A 495 8.21 11.46 -2.42
C MET A 495 7.36 12.27 -3.40
N ALA A 496 7.18 13.58 -3.16
CA ALA A 496 6.47 14.47 -4.07
C ALA A 496 7.17 14.59 -5.45
N ARG A 497 8.51 14.64 -5.45
CA ARG A 497 9.31 14.74 -6.69
C ARG A 497 9.20 13.47 -7.53
N ILE A 498 9.23 12.33 -6.87
CA ILE A 498 9.09 11.04 -7.56
C ILE A 498 7.71 10.90 -8.19
N ALA A 499 6.66 11.25 -7.45
CA ALA A 499 5.31 11.26 -7.99
C ALA A 499 5.21 12.15 -9.25
N PHE A 500 5.86 13.32 -9.25
CA PHE A 500 5.92 14.24 -10.40
C PHE A 500 6.64 13.62 -11.62
N VAL A 501 7.80 12.98 -11.41
CA VAL A 501 8.57 12.36 -12.51
C VAL A 501 7.79 11.21 -13.16
N LEU A 502 7.08 10.43 -12.34
CA LEU A 502 6.37 9.22 -12.78
C LEU A 502 4.95 9.49 -13.28
N ASP A 503 4.37 10.65 -12.95
CA ASP A 503 3.01 11.00 -13.38
C ASP A 503 2.84 10.90 -14.90
N ARG A 504 3.81 11.38 -15.66
CA ARG A 504 3.78 11.31 -17.13
C ARG A 504 3.74 9.88 -17.68
N ILE A 505 4.36 8.93 -16.97
CA ILE A 505 4.39 7.51 -17.38
C ILE A 505 3.04 6.86 -17.02
N PHE A 506 2.59 7.06 -15.78
CA PHE A 506 1.38 6.42 -15.27
C PHE A 506 0.09 6.95 -15.91
N ARG A 507 0.04 8.23 -16.26
CA ARG A 507 -1.09 8.80 -17.02
C ARG A 507 -1.34 8.11 -18.34
N LYS A 508 -0.29 7.66 -19.05
CA LYS A 508 -0.47 6.91 -20.30
C LYS A 508 -1.23 5.59 -20.09
N PHE A 509 -1.17 5.03 -18.88
CA PHE A 509 -1.88 3.82 -18.48
C PHE A 509 -3.21 4.13 -17.74
N GLY A 510 -3.59 5.41 -17.65
CA GLY A 510 -4.82 5.82 -16.98
C GLY A 510 -4.75 5.82 -15.44
N LEU A 511 -3.55 5.73 -14.88
CA LEU A 511 -3.28 5.83 -13.44
C LEU A 511 -2.67 7.19 -13.12
N SER A 512 -2.93 7.75 -11.93
CA SER A 512 -2.25 8.96 -11.50
C SER A 512 -0.80 8.65 -11.10
N GLY A 513 0.12 9.59 -11.25
CA GLY A 513 1.51 9.40 -10.82
C GLY A 513 1.65 9.12 -9.31
N LYS A 514 0.69 9.57 -8.52
CA LYS A 514 0.62 9.26 -7.09
C LYS A 514 0.38 7.77 -6.81
N SER A 515 -0.21 7.03 -7.75
CA SER A 515 -0.48 5.58 -7.62
C SER A 515 0.79 4.74 -7.59
N PHE A 516 1.89 5.25 -8.15
CA PHE A 516 3.16 4.53 -8.15
C PHE A 516 3.75 4.35 -6.75
N ILE A 517 3.61 5.34 -5.87
CA ILE A 517 4.15 5.30 -4.50
C ILE A 517 3.58 4.11 -3.71
N PRO A 518 2.25 3.92 -3.63
CA PRO A 518 1.67 2.73 -3.04
C PRO A 518 2.17 1.41 -3.63
N MET A 519 2.29 1.34 -4.96
CA MET A 519 2.73 0.12 -5.66
C MET A 519 4.17 -0.22 -5.33
N LEU A 520 5.04 0.78 -5.30
CA LEU A 520 6.43 0.57 -4.95
C LEU A 520 6.59 0.13 -3.48
N ILE A 521 5.95 0.83 -2.54
CA ILE A 521 5.98 0.43 -1.13
C ILE A 521 5.43 -0.99 -0.96
N GLY A 522 4.48 -1.38 -1.81
CA GLY A 522 3.90 -2.72 -1.87
C GLY A 522 4.89 -3.83 -2.21
N THR A 523 6.03 -3.53 -2.85
CA THR A 523 7.09 -4.53 -3.10
C THR A 523 7.75 -5.02 -1.81
N GLY A 524 7.85 -4.18 -0.80
CA GLY A 524 8.31 -4.59 0.52
C GLY A 524 7.17 -5.27 1.31
N CYS A 525 6.07 -4.56 1.49
CA CYS A 525 4.88 -5.10 2.16
C CYS A 525 3.60 -4.44 1.61
N GLY A 526 2.57 -5.26 1.35
CA GLY A 526 1.30 -4.79 0.82
C GLY A 526 0.54 -3.84 1.77
N ILE A 527 0.68 -4.00 3.09
CA ILE A 527 -0.04 -3.20 4.08
C ILE A 527 0.33 -1.71 4.00
N PRO A 528 1.61 -1.32 4.15
CA PRO A 528 2.01 0.08 3.99
C PRO A 528 1.76 0.59 2.58
N GLY A 529 1.90 -0.26 1.55
CA GLY A 529 1.54 0.09 0.18
C GLY A 529 0.09 0.55 0.07
N ILE A 530 -0.86 -0.24 0.60
CA ILE A 530 -2.28 0.12 0.62
C ILE A 530 -2.53 1.39 1.43
N MET A 531 -1.89 1.54 2.60
CA MET A 531 -2.04 2.73 3.45
C MET A 531 -1.51 3.99 2.79
N ALA A 532 -0.46 3.90 1.98
CA ALA A 532 0.10 5.03 1.23
C ALA A 532 -0.88 5.59 0.18
N SER A 533 -1.89 4.82 -0.23
CA SER A 533 -2.94 5.28 -1.14
C SER A 533 -3.74 6.48 -0.63
N ARG A 534 -3.66 6.82 0.66
CA ARG A 534 -4.26 8.03 1.25
C ARG A 534 -3.75 9.32 0.62
N THR A 535 -2.55 9.30 0.03
CA THR A 535 -1.98 10.45 -0.68
C THR A 535 -2.67 10.74 -2.01
N ILE A 536 -3.53 9.84 -2.47
CA ILE A 536 -4.29 9.96 -3.71
C ILE A 536 -5.63 10.62 -3.39
N GLU A 537 -5.83 11.82 -3.89
CA GLU A 537 -7.02 12.64 -3.62
C GLU A 537 -8.26 12.12 -4.33
N ASN A 538 -8.09 11.71 -5.61
CA ASN A 538 -9.19 11.16 -6.38
C ASN A 538 -9.61 9.78 -5.86
N GLU A 539 -10.85 9.64 -5.43
CA GLU A 539 -11.37 8.41 -4.83
C GLU A 539 -11.38 7.23 -5.81
N ARG A 540 -11.64 7.47 -7.09
CA ARG A 540 -11.62 6.43 -8.14
C ARG A 540 -10.20 5.88 -8.33
N ASP A 541 -9.22 6.77 -8.50
CA ASP A 541 -7.81 6.39 -8.66
C ASP A 541 -7.26 5.73 -7.39
N ARG A 542 -7.66 6.22 -6.20
CA ARG A 542 -7.31 5.60 -4.92
C ARG A 542 -7.83 4.17 -4.81
N ARG A 543 -9.11 3.94 -5.11
CA ARG A 543 -9.71 2.59 -5.10
C ARG A 543 -9.02 1.66 -6.09
N MET A 544 -8.76 2.15 -7.31
CA MET A 544 -8.08 1.37 -8.34
C MET A 544 -6.65 1.00 -7.91
N THR A 545 -5.93 1.94 -7.31
CA THR A 545 -4.59 1.71 -6.76
C THR A 545 -4.62 0.68 -5.65
N ILE A 546 -5.55 0.77 -4.69
CA ILE A 546 -5.70 -0.21 -3.62
C ILE A 546 -5.93 -1.63 -4.18
N MET A 547 -6.74 -1.75 -5.24
CA MET A 547 -7.06 -3.04 -5.87
C MET A 547 -5.87 -3.67 -6.60
N THR A 548 -4.92 -2.87 -7.07
CA THR A 548 -3.82 -3.35 -7.92
C THR A 548 -2.46 -3.39 -7.22
N THR A 549 -2.28 -2.66 -6.12
CA THR A 549 -1.01 -2.55 -5.39
C THR A 549 -0.45 -3.91 -4.95
N THR A 550 -1.29 -4.87 -4.59
CA THR A 550 -0.88 -6.17 -4.06
C THR A 550 -0.55 -7.22 -5.13
N PHE A 551 -0.65 -6.88 -6.41
CA PHE A 551 -0.23 -7.77 -7.50
C PHE A 551 1.29 -7.92 -7.58
N ILE A 552 2.03 -6.92 -7.14
CA ILE A 552 3.48 -7.02 -7.05
C ILE A 552 3.87 -7.97 -5.89
N PRO A 553 4.90 -8.82 -6.06
CA PRO A 553 5.41 -9.64 -4.95
C PRO A 553 5.89 -8.78 -3.79
N CYS A 554 5.47 -9.13 -2.58
CA CYS A 554 6.03 -8.58 -1.33
C CYS A 554 7.04 -9.57 -0.72
N GLY A 555 7.79 -9.16 0.31
CA GLY A 555 8.78 -10.01 0.99
C GLY A 555 8.23 -11.39 1.39
N ALA A 556 7.03 -11.44 1.97
CA ALA A 556 6.35 -12.68 2.38
C ALA A 556 6.01 -13.66 1.22
N LYS A 557 6.10 -13.22 -0.03
CA LYS A 557 5.91 -14.09 -1.19
C LYS A 557 7.22 -14.67 -1.74
N VAL A 558 8.37 -14.15 -1.31
CA VAL A 558 9.68 -14.54 -1.85
C VAL A 558 10.03 -15.99 -1.53
N PRO A 559 9.90 -16.49 -0.28
CA PRO A 559 10.17 -17.89 0.03
C PRO A 559 9.32 -18.85 -0.81
N PHE A 560 8.03 -18.57 -0.97
CA PHE A 560 7.16 -19.37 -1.82
C PHE A 560 7.58 -19.36 -3.30
N ILE A 561 8.01 -18.21 -3.83
CA ILE A 561 8.52 -18.12 -5.20
C ILE A 561 9.82 -18.93 -5.34
N ALA A 562 10.70 -18.86 -4.33
CA ALA A 562 11.96 -19.61 -4.30
C ALA A 562 11.70 -21.12 -4.22
N MET A 563 10.81 -21.58 -3.34
CA MET A 563 10.42 -22.98 -3.22
C MET A 563 9.91 -23.56 -4.55
N ILE A 564 9.00 -22.90 -5.23
CA ILE A 564 8.49 -23.39 -6.53
C ILE A 564 9.57 -23.33 -7.61
N ALA A 565 10.43 -22.30 -7.62
CA ALA A 565 11.53 -22.19 -8.57
C ALA A 565 12.60 -23.28 -8.32
N GLY A 566 12.91 -23.59 -7.06
CA GLY A 566 13.85 -24.64 -6.64
C GLY A 566 13.32 -26.02 -6.98
N ALA A 567 12.16 -26.39 -6.43
CA ALA A 567 11.60 -27.73 -6.54
C ALA A 567 11.33 -28.19 -7.99
N ILE A 568 10.91 -27.29 -8.88
CA ILE A 568 10.39 -27.68 -10.19
C ILE A 568 11.23 -27.17 -11.35
N PHE A 569 11.91 -26.04 -11.14
CA PHE A 569 12.69 -25.38 -12.19
C PHE A 569 14.19 -25.33 -11.90
N GLY A 570 14.69 -26.13 -10.94
CA GLY A 570 16.12 -26.24 -10.60
C GLY A 570 16.76 -24.91 -10.19
N GLY A 571 16.06 -24.12 -9.37
CA GLY A 571 16.58 -22.82 -8.87
C GLY A 571 16.63 -21.71 -9.92
N SER A 572 15.83 -21.81 -11.00
CA SER A 572 15.89 -20.87 -12.13
C SER A 572 15.57 -19.43 -11.74
N ALA A 573 16.58 -18.56 -11.73
CA ALA A 573 16.45 -17.11 -11.52
C ALA A 573 15.46 -16.44 -12.50
N ILE A 574 15.24 -17.03 -13.69
CA ILE A 574 14.28 -16.52 -14.68
C ILE A 574 12.85 -16.66 -14.15
N VAL A 575 12.53 -17.78 -13.52
CA VAL A 575 11.18 -18.03 -12.95
C VAL A 575 10.91 -17.03 -11.82
N SER A 576 11.84 -16.86 -10.88
CA SER A 576 11.72 -15.92 -9.77
C SER A 576 11.60 -14.47 -10.27
N THR A 577 12.41 -14.07 -11.24
CA THR A 577 12.35 -12.74 -11.85
C THR A 577 11.05 -12.51 -12.62
N SER A 578 10.55 -13.55 -13.34
CA SER A 578 9.30 -13.45 -14.09
C SER A 578 8.09 -13.12 -13.22
N ALA A 579 8.07 -13.56 -11.96
CA ALA A 579 7.01 -13.26 -11.01
C ALA A 579 6.83 -11.74 -10.79
N TYR A 580 7.93 -11.00 -10.68
CA TYR A 580 7.89 -9.54 -10.57
C TYR A 580 7.37 -8.87 -11.84
N PHE A 581 7.82 -9.32 -13.01
CA PHE A 581 7.35 -8.78 -14.29
C PHE A 581 5.87 -9.08 -14.53
N ILE A 582 5.38 -10.26 -14.13
CA ILE A 582 3.96 -10.60 -14.19
C ILE A 582 3.14 -9.71 -13.26
N GLY A 583 3.63 -9.47 -12.04
CA GLY A 583 2.98 -8.54 -11.11
C GLY A 583 2.86 -7.13 -11.70
N MET A 584 3.93 -6.60 -12.28
CA MET A 584 3.92 -5.29 -12.95
C MET A 584 2.98 -5.26 -14.16
N ALA A 585 3.02 -6.29 -15.00
CA ALA A 585 2.12 -6.41 -16.14
C ALA A 585 0.65 -6.50 -15.70
N ALA A 586 0.36 -7.24 -14.63
CA ALA A 586 -0.96 -7.36 -14.03
C ALA A 586 -1.50 -6.00 -13.56
N ILE A 587 -0.67 -5.16 -12.95
CA ILE A 587 -1.02 -3.80 -12.54
C ILE A 587 -1.43 -2.96 -13.76
N VAL A 588 -0.59 -2.94 -14.80
CA VAL A 588 -0.82 -2.14 -16.01
C VAL A 588 -2.08 -2.61 -16.73
N VAL A 589 -2.20 -3.91 -16.99
CA VAL A 589 -3.37 -4.52 -17.68
C VAL A 589 -4.64 -4.26 -16.90
N SER A 590 -4.62 -4.51 -15.58
CA SER A 590 -5.75 -4.27 -14.70
C SER A 590 -6.14 -2.79 -14.64
N GLY A 591 -5.16 -1.89 -14.53
CA GLY A 591 -5.38 -0.44 -14.56
C GLY A 591 -6.10 0.02 -15.83
N ILE A 592 -5.63 -0.41 -17.01
CA ILE A 592 -6.25 -0.08 -18.30
C ILE A 592 -7.67 -0.67 -18.39
N MET A 593 -7.87 -1.93 -17.96
CA MET A 593 -9.18 -2.58 -18.01
C MET A 593 -10.19 -1.89 -17.09
N LEU A 594 -9.81 -1.61 -15.84
CA LEU A 594 -10.66 -0.93 -14.85
C LEU A 594 -11.04 0.47 -15.33
N LYS A 595 -10.12 1.25 -15.87
CA LYS A 595 -10.35 2.59 -16.40
C LYS A 595 -11.41 2.62 -17.51
N LYS A 596 -11.55 1.55 -18.26
CA LYS A 596 -12.57 1.42 -19.32
C LYS A 596 -13.93 0.94 -18.81
N THR A 597 -14.11 0.84 -17.50
CA THR A 597 -15.40 0.53 -16.89
C THR A 597 -16.09 1.80 -16.40
N LYS A 598 -17.42 1.82 -16.39
CA LYS A 598 -18.22 2.97 -15.91
C LYS A 598 -17.87 3.37 -14.46
N MET A 599 -17.37 2.45 -13.65
CA MET A 599 -17.08 2.68 -12.22
C MET A 599 -15.78 3.49 -12.01
N PHE A 600 -14.83 3.39 -12.94
CA PHE A 600 -13.48 3.96 -12.83
C PHE A 600 -13.13 4.88 -14.01
N SER A 601 -14.07 5.10 -14.94
CA SER A 601 -13.88 6.02 -16.07
C SER A 601 -13.77 7.47 -15.60
N GLY A 602 -13.08 8.30 -16.36
CA GLY A 602 -12.80 9.70 -16.07
C GLY A 602 -11.31 10.00 -16.24
N ASP A 603 -10.96 11.25 -16.52
CA ASP A 603 -9.55 11.61 -16.64
C ASP A 603 -8.86 11.56 -15.29
N PRO A 604 -7.59 11.10 -15.22
CA PRO A 604 -6.84 11.15 -13.99
C PRO A 604 -6.72 12.61 -13.54
N ALA A 605 -6.94 12.85 -12.23
CA ALA A 605 -6.82 14.20 -11.69
C ALA A 605 -5.49 14.84 -12.10
N PRO A 606 -5.48 16.09 -12.60
CA PRO A 606 -4.26 16.74 -12.97
C PRO A 606 -3.31 16.79 -11.77
N PHE A 607 -2.05 16.47 -12.01
CA PHE A 607 -1.03 16.47 -10.96
C PHE A 607 -0.66 17.93 -10.62
N VAL A 608 -1.52 18.58 -9.83
CA VAL A 608 -1.26 19.91 -9.29
C VAL A 608 -0.67 19.73 -7.89
N MET A 609 0.64 19.50 -7.81
CA MET A 609 1.33 19.41 -6.54
C MET A 609 2.57 20.32 -6.56
N GLU A 610 2.63 21.27 -5.63
CA GLU A 610 3.87 21.97 -5.38
C GLU A 610 4.92 20.99 -4.90
N LEU A 611 6.13 21.17 -5.37
CA LEU A 611 7.29 20.54 -4.79
C LEU A 611 7.65 21.33 -3.52
N PRO A 612 7.29 20.86 -2.31
CA PRO A 612 7.62 21.59 -1.08
C PRO A 612 9.13 21.76 -0.99
N ALA A 613 9.62 22.88 -0.44
CA ALA A 613 11.07 23.05 -0.24
C ALA A 613 11.62 21.89 0.59
N TYR A 614 12.81 21.39 0.25
CA TYR A 614 13.47 20.37 1.07
C TYR A 614 13.69 20.88 2.48
N HIS A 615 13.30 20.10 3.45
CA HIS A 615 13.56 20.33 4.85
C HIS A 615 13.91 19.03 5.57
N ILE A 616 14.73 19.11 6.58
CA ILE A 616 15.03 17.96 7.42
C ILE A 616 13.84 17.78 8.36
N PRO A 617 13.15 16.62 8.33
CA PRO A 617 12.03 16.38 9.22
C PRO A 617 12.51 16.31 10.67
N THR A 618 11.71 16.78 11.61
CA THR A 618 12.05 16.68 13.03
C THR A 618 11.96 15.22 13.47
N LEU A 619 12.93 14.76 14.25
CA LEU A 619 13.01 13.38 14.73
C LEU A 619 11.73 12.94 15.45
N GLY A 620 11.13 13.83 16.25
CA GLY A 620 9.87 13.55 16.93
C GLY A 620 8.71 13.23 15.99
N ASN A 621 8.59 13.95 14.85
CA ASN A 621 7.53 13.69 13.87
C ASN A 621 7.78 12.37 13.14
N VAL A 622 9.03 12.06 12.83
CA VAL A 622 9.41 10.81 12.17
C VAL A 622 9.11 9.61 13.06
N LEU A 623 9.55 9.63 14.31
CA LEU A 623 9.31 8.56 15.28
C LEU A 623 7.82 8.39 15.58
N ARG A 624 7.09 9.49 15.69
CA ARG A 624 5.64 9.43 15.90
C ARG A 624 4.92 8.80 14.70
N SER A 625 5.26 9.20 13.48
CA SER A 625 4.69 8.62 12.25
C SER A 625 5.01 7.14 12.12
N MET A 626 6.24 6.74 12.42
CA MET A 626 6.67 5.34 12.48
C MET A 626 5.82 4.55 13.48
N TRP A 627 5.71 5.05 14.72
CA TRP A 627 4.98 4.37 15.79
C TRP A 627 3.48 4.26 15.53
N GLU A 628 2.84 5.32 15.04
CA GLU A 628 1.40 5.31 14.70
C GLU A 628 1.08 4.25 13.63
N ARG A 629 1.95 4.10 12.64
CA ARG A 629 1.83 3.06 11.59
C ARG A 629 2.08 1.67 12.16
N GLY A 630 3.15 1.48 12.92
CA GLY A 630 3.51 0.22 13.59
C GLY A 630 2.45 -0.24 14.58
N TRP A 631 1.97 0.64 15.45
CA TRP A 631 0.93 0.32 16.42
C TRP A 631 -0.39 -0.08 15.78
N SER A 632 -0.75 0.59 14.67
CA SER A 632 -1.92 0.21 13.88
C SER A 632 -1.81 -1.21 13.30
N PHE A 633 -0.59 -1.67 12.99
CA PHE A 633 -0.32 -3.03 12.54
C PHE A 633 -0.43 -4.02 13.71
N ILE A 634 0.29 -3.78 14.81
CA ILE A 634 0.28 -4.64 16.02
C ILE A 634 -1.13 -4.86 16.54
N LYS A 635 -1.94 -3.80 16.64
CA LYS A 635 -3.33 -3.91 17.09
C LYS A 635 -4.19 -4.81 16.19
N LYS A 636 -3.93 -4.83 14.90
CA LYS A 636 -4.66 -5.71 13.96
C LYS A 636 -4.16 -7.14 14.02
N ALA A 637 -2.84 -7.32 14.18
CA ALA A 637 -2.24 -8.65 14.38
C ALA A 637 -2.87 -9.33 15.59
N GLY A 638 -2.96 -8.65 16.72
CA GLY A 638 -3.56 -9.15 17.94
C GLY A 638 -5.10 -9.38 17.92
N THR A 639 -5.77 -9.16 16.79
CA THR A 639 -7.22 -9.40 16.69
C THR A 639 -7.59 -10.34 15.54
N ILE A 640 -7.44 -9.87 14.29
CA ILE A 640 -7.91 -10.62 13.11
C ILE A 640 -7.01 -11.83 12.85
N ILE A 641 -5.70 -11.65 12.99
CA ILE A 641 -4.74 -12.72 12.70
C ILE A 641 -4.84 -13.78 13.78
N LEU A 642 -4.86 -13.41 15.06
CA LEU A 642 -5.06 -14.34 16.16
C LEU A 642 -6.30 -15.22 15.96
N LEU A 643 -7.46 -14.60 15.61
CA LEU A 643 -8.67 -15.40 15.37
C LEU A 643 -8.51 -16.36 14.17
N SER A 644 -7.80 -15.90 13.14
CA SER A 644 -7.58 -16.70 11.93
C SER A 644 -6.61 -17.86 12.17
N THR A 645 -5.52 -17.64 12.94
CA THR A 645 -4.56 -18.70 13.27
C THR A 645 -5.20 -19.77 14.14
N ILE A 646 -5.98 -19.39 15.16
CA ILE A 646 -6.75 -20.34 15.97
C ILE A 646 -7.70 -21.17 15.09
N LEU A 647 -8.41 -20.52 14.15
CA LEU A 647 -9.35 -21.23 13.27
C LEU A 647 -8.62 -22.20 12.34
N VAL A 648 -7.50 -21.78 11.76
CA VAL A 648 -6.69 -22.65 10.87
C VAL A 648 -6.10 -23.79 11.66
N TRP A 649 -5.45 -23.52 12.81
CA TRP A 649 -4.93 -24.58 13.69
C TRP A 649 -6.02 -25.61 14.04
N PHE A 650 -7.19 -25.15 14.52
CA PHE A 650 -8.29 -26.07 14.84
C PHE A 650 -8.73 -26.91 13.63
N THR A 651 -8.86 -26.32 12.46
CA THR A 651 -9.30 -27.04 11.26
C THR A 651 -8.23 -27.99 10.71
N THR A 652 -6.94 -27.74 10.99
CA THR A 652 -5.81 -28.58 10.59
C THR A 652 -5.68 -29.80 11.50
N TYR A 653 -5.69 -29.59 12.81
CA TYR A 653 -5.39 -30.65 13.78
C TYR A 653 -6.64 -31.37 14.30
N PHE A 654 -7.87 -30.97 13.92
CA PHE A 654 -9.08 -31.68 14.29
C PHE A 654 -9.78 -32.27 13.07
N GLY A 655 -10.26 -33.54 13.24
CA GLY A 655 -10.94 -34.22 12.17
C GLY A 655 -11.59 -35.53 12.60
N TRP A 656 -11.88 -36.38 11.66
CA TRP A 656 -12.52 -37.68 11.87
C TRP A 656 -11.58 -38.83 11.44
N ALA A 657 -10.81 -39.39 12.39
CA ALA A 657 -10.03 -40.58 12.22
C ALA A 657 -10.73 -41.75 12.92
N ASP A 658 -10.71 -42.94 12.36
CA ASP A 658 -11.24 -44.20 12.91
C ASP A 658 -12.70 -44.12 13.38
N GLY A 659 -13.49 -43.23 12.77
CA GLY A 659 -14.92 -43.05 13.10
C GLY A 659 -15.21 -42.22 14.33
N SER A 660 -14.19 -41.68 14.99
CA SER A 660 -14.30 -40.71 16.11
C SER A 660 -13.77 -39.34 15.71
N PHE A 661 -14.40 -38.30 16.27
CA PHE A 661 -13.90 -36.91 16.13
C PHE A 661 -12.92 -36.65 17.23
N GLY A 662 -11.70 -36.21 16.88
CA GLY A 662 -10.63 -35.92 17.83
C GLY A 662 -9.51 -35.10 17.23
N MET A 663 -8.46 -34.88 18.04
CA MET A 663 -7.20 -34.33 17.59
C MET A 663 -6.47 -35.41 16.76
N LEU A 664 -5.90 -35.00 15.65
CA LEU A 664 -5.20 -35.84 14.69
C LEU A 664 -3.68 -35.74 14.92
N SER A 665 -3.00 -36.86 14.73
CA SER A 665 -1.54 -36.88 14.59
C SER A 665 -1.16 -36.37 13.17
N GLU A 666 0.11 -36.05 12.97
CA GLU A 666 0.61 -35.53 11.68
C GLU A 666 0.33 -36.51 10.53
N ASP A 667 0.41 -37.81 10.75
CA ASP A 667 0.09 -38.85 9.77
C ASP A 667 -1.38 -38.89 9.34
N GLN A 668 -2.29 -38.29 10.12
CA GLN A 668 -3.74 -38.35 9.92
C GLN A 668 -4.35 -37.05 9.38
N LEU A 669 -3.51 -36.06 9.00
CA LEU A 669 -3.95 -34.75 8.52
C LEU A 669 -4.89 -34.80 7.31
N ASP A 670 -4.83 -35.86 6.50
CA ASP A 670 -5.77 -36.15 5.42
C ASP A 670 -7.24 -36.26 5.88
N SER A 671 -7.44 -36.60 7.14
CA SER A 671 -8.75 -36.73 7.78
C SER A 671 -9.25 -35.46 8.45
N SER A 672 -8.45 -34.39 8.39
CA SER A 672 -8.72 -33.09 9.00
C SER A 672 -9.95 -32.38 8.41
N ILE A 673 -10.53 -31.47 9.17
CA ILE A 673 -11.60 -30.60 8.68
C ILE A 673 -11.10 -29.78 7.47
N LEU A 674 -9.86 -29.28 7.55
CA LEU A 674 -9.25 -28.47 6.50
C LEU A 674 -9.05 -29.29 5.22
N ALA A 675 -8.59 -30.54 5.31
CA ALA A 675 -8.47 -31.44 4.17
C ALA A 675 -9.83 -31.72 3.50
N LYS A 676 -10.89 -31.94 4.29
CA LYS A 676 -12.25 -32.09 3.75
C LYS A 676 -12.77 -30.83 3.06
N ILE A 677 -12.50 -29.66 3.62
CA ILE A 677 -12.84 -28.38 2.98
C ILE A 677 -12.03 -28.23 1.69
N GLY A 678 -10.73 -28.50 1.73
CA GLY A 678 -9.85 -28.47 0.57
C GLY A 678 -10.35 -29.38 -0.55
N SER A 679 -10.68 -30.64 -0.23
CA SER A 679 -11.22 -31.61 -1.18
C SER A 679 -12.57 -31.17 -1.78
N ALA A 680 -13.44 -30.57 -0.99
CA ALA A 680 -14.74 -30.05 -1.47
C ALA A 680 -14.59 -28.87 -2.44
N ILE A 681 -13.50 -28.11 -2.37
CA ILE A 681 -13.25 -26.92 -3.18
C ILE A 681 -12.26 -27.20 -4.33
N SER A 682 -11.41 -28.23 -4.20
CA SER A 682 -10.30 -28.53 -5.12
C SER A 682 -10.72 -28.62 -6.60
N TRP A 683 -11.98 -29.06 -6.87
CA TRP A 683 -12.53 -29.13 -8.22
C TRP A 683 -12.52 -27.78 -8.96
N ILE A 684 -12.58 -26.66 -8.24
CA ILE A 684 -12.51 -25.30 -8.81
C ILE A 684 -11.13 -25.06 -9.43
N PHE A 685 -10.08 -25.65 -8.85
CA PHE A 685 -8.70 -25.48 -9.29
C PHE A 685 -8.23 -26.52 -10.33
N LYS A 686 -9.03 -27.55 -10.61
CA LYS A 686 -8.74 -28.52 -11.70
C LYS A 686 -8.51 -27.86 -13.07
N PRO A 687 -9.32 -26.87 -13.52
CA PRO A 687 -9.10 -26.20 -14.79
C PRO A 687 -7.80 -25.39 -14.87
N VAL A 688 -7.23 -24.99 -13.73
CA VAL A 688 -5.97 -24.23 -13.63
C VAL A 688 -4.75 -25.12 -13.29
N GLY A 689 -4.96 -26.46 -13.19
CA GLY A 689 -3.88 -27.44 -13.16
C GLY A 689 -3.38 -27.88 -11.79
N PHE A 690 -3.93 -27.36 -10.69
CA PHE A 690 -3.57 -27.72 -9.31
C PHE A 690 -4.81 -28.08 -8.46
N GLY A 691 -5.63 -28.96 -8.99
CA GLY A 691 -6.89 -29.40 -8.34
C GLY A 691 -6.68 -30.48 -7.29
N THR A 692 -5.57 -30.53 -6.59
CA THR A 692 -5.34 -31.38 -5.41
C THR A 692 -5.85 -30.67 -4.16
N TRP A 693 -6.20 -31.43 -3.12
CA TRP A 693 -6.70 -30.83 -1.89
C TRP A 693 -5.59 -30.09 -1.14
N GLU A 694 -4.36 -30.60 -1.17
CA GLU A 694 -3.17 -30.02 -0.55
C GLU A 694 -2.85 -28.64 -1.13
N ALA A 695 -2.74 -28.52 -2.45
CA ALA A 695 -2.51 -27.25 -3.13
C ALA A 695 -3.65 -26.23 -2.85
N THR A 696 -4.89 -26.75 -2.73
CA THR A 696 -6.05 -25.92 -2.37
C THR A 696 -5.92 -25.41 -0.94
N VAL A 697 -5.55 -26.29 0.00
CA VAL A 697 -5.32 -25.94 1.40
C VAL A 697 -4.17 -24.92 1.52
N ALA A 698 -3.04 -25.15 0.87
CA ALA A 698 -1.92 -24.21 0.85
C ALA A 698 -2.33 -22.81 0.31
N SER A 699 -3.19 -22.77 -0.71
CA SER A 699 -3.73 -21.49 -1.20
C SER A 699 -4.64 -20.79 -0.18
N ILE A 700 -5.39 -21.54 0.63
CA ILE A 700 -6.28 -21.00 1.67
C ILE A 700 -5.46 -20.50 2.87
N THR A 701 -4.49 -21.29 3.35
CA THR A 701 -3.61 -20.89 4.46
C THR A 701 -2.77 -19.68 4.09
N GLY A 702 -2.35 -19.58 2.82
CA GLY A 702 -1.71 -18.41 2.26
C GLY A 702 -2.56 -17.12 2.23
N LEU A 703 -3.85 -17.17 2.56
CA LEU A 703 -4.66 -15.96 2.82
C LEU A 703 -4.45 -15.44 4.25
N VAL A 704 -4.07 -16.29 5.18
CA VAL A 704 -3.72 -15.86 6.54
C VAL A 704 -2.42 -15.08 6.49
N ALA A 705 -1.37 -15.73 6.02
CA ALA A 705 -0.06 -15.14 5.77
C ALA A 705 0.56 -15.85 4.55
N LYS A 706 1.25 -15.13 3.68
CA LYS A 706 1.72 -15.73 2.41
C LYS A 706 2.90 -16.68 2.60
N GLU A 707 3.68 -16.50 3.62
CA GLU A 707 4.73 -17.42 4.07
C GLU A 707 4.17 -18.77 4.49
N ASN A 708 2.96 -18.82 5.04
CA ASN A 708 2.32 -20.09 5.45
C ASN A 708 2.07 -21.06 4.28
N ILE A 709 2.22 -20.61 3.03
CA ILE A 709 2.16 -21.52 1.88
C ILE A 709 3.34 -22.50 1.96
N VAL A 710 4.54 -22.03 2.27
CA VAL A 710 5.75 -22.85 2.37
C VAL A 710 5.60 -23.85 3.51
N GLY A 711 5.28 -23.37 4.72
CA GLY A 711 5.08 -24.24 5.87
C GLY A 711 3.96 -25.30 5.65
N THR A 712 2.83 -24.88 5.07
CA THR A 712 1.76 -25.85 4.75
C THR A 712 2.21 -26.87 3.70
N MET A 713 2.95 -26.46 2.68
CA MET A 713 3.50 -27.39 1.68
C MET A 713 4.56 -28.30 2.30
N GLY A 714 5.39 -27.79 3.22
CA GLY A 714 6.33 -28.59 4.01
C GLY A 714 5.65 -29.70 4.78
N ILE A 715 4.63 -29.37 5.58
CA ILE A 715 3.86 -30.33 6.38
C ILE A 715 3.13 -31.35 5.48
N LEU A 716 2.47 -30.92 4.42
CA LEU A 716 1.63 -31.79 3.59
C LEU A 716 2.41 -32.65 2.58
N TYR A 717 3.60 -32.22 2.19
CA TYR A 717 4.44 -32.95 1.23
C TYR A 717 5.77 -33.42 1.82
N GLY A 718 6.17 -32.99 3.03
CA GLY A 718 7.36 -33.42 3.73
C GLY A 718 7.30 -34.93 4.07
N GLY A 719 6.72 -35.29 5.19
CA GLY A 719 6.65 -36.69 5.67
C GLY A 719 8.06 -37.32 5.71
N ASP A 720 8.17 -38.61 5.32
CA ASP A 720 9.45 -39.33 5.33
C ASP A 720 10.37 -39.02 4.13
N GLY A 721 10.30 -37.86 3.49
CA GLY A 721 11.13 -37.56 2.30
C GLY A 721 11.21 -36.10 1.91
N ASN A 722 12.14 -35.80 0.99
CA ASN A 722 12.39 -34.49 0.48
C ASN A 722 11.13 -33.84 -0.15
N VAL A 723 10.74 -32.71 0.38
CA VAL A 723 9.58 -31.90 -0.08
C VAL A 723 9.69 -31.55 -1.57
N TYR A 724 10.88 -31.21 -2.04
CA TYR A 724 11.16 -30.84 -3.43
C TYR A 724 10.89 -32.00 -4.41
N ASP A 725 11.32 -33.21 -4.06
CA ASP A 725 11.08 -34.39 -4.89
C ASP A 725 9.60 -34.73 -4.97
N LYS A 726 8.88 -34.69 -3.85
CA LYS A 726 7.43 -34.91 -3.85
C LYS A 726 6.69 -33.84 -4.64
N LEU A 727 7.05 -32.59 -4.51
CA LEU A 727 6.48 -31.50 -5.31
C LEU A 727 6.74 -31.71 -6.81
N ALA A 728 7.93 -32.15 -7.19
CA ALA A 728 8.30 -32.44 -8.59
C ALA A 728 7.47 -33.61 -9.18
N THR A 729 7.00 -34.56 -8.34
CA THR A 729 6.13 -35.65 -8.78
C THR A 729 4.66 -35.23 -8.95
N VAL A 730 4.18 -34.33 -8.09
CA VAL A 730 2.78 -33.88 -8.08
C VAL A 730 2.52 -32.76 -9.08
N PHE A 731 3.45 -31.82 -9.20
CA PHE A 731 3.31 -30.67 -10.07
C PHE A 731 4.10 -30.87 -11.38
N THR A 732 3.45 -30.62 -12.49
CA THR A 732 4.17 -30.39 -13.76
C THR A 732 4.67 -28.94 -13.78
N GLY A 733 5.73 -28.63 -14.54
CA GLY A 733 6.25 -27.25 -14.62
C GLY A 733 5.18 -26.21 -14.97
N ILE A 734 4.19 -26.59 -15.81
CA ILE A 734 3.09 -25.69 -16.19
C ILE A 734 2.08 -25.51 -15.03
N SER A 735 1.75 -26.58 -14.31
CA SER A 735 0.81 -26.49 -13.18
C SER A 735 1.42 -25.75 -12.00
N ALA A 736 2.70 -25.98 -11.74
CA ALA A 736 3.46 -25.22 -10.72
C ALA A 736 3.53 -23.73 -11.03
N TYR A 737 3.81 -23.38 -12.29
CA TYR A 737 3.83 -21.98 -12.70
C TYR A 737 2.45 -21.32 -12.63
N ALA A 738 1.38 -22.05 -12.97
CA ALA A 738 0.01 -21.57 -12.79
C ALA A 738 -0.37 -21.40 -11.32
N PHE A 739 0.07 -22.31 -10.44
CA PHE A 739 -0.09 -22.22 -8.99
C PHE A 739 0.66 -20.99 -8.43
N LEU A 740 1.90 -20.79 -8.86
CA LEU A 740 2.68 -19.60 -8.51
C LEU A 740 1.95 -18.31 -8.91
N ILE A 741 1.51 -18.19 -10.15
CA ILE A 741 0.81 -16.99 -10.65
C ILE A 741 -0.51 -16.75 -9.91
N PHE A 742 -1.27 -17.80 -9.62
CA PHE A 742 -2.53 -17.67 -8.87
C PHE A 742 -2.25 -17.09 -7.48
N ASN A 743 -1.33 -17.69 -6.72
CA ASN A 743 -1.01 -17.23 -5.36
C ASN A 743 -0.30 -15.87 -5.33
N LEU A 744 0.38 -15.51 -6.41
CA LEU A 744 0.96 -14.18 -6.59
C LEU A 744 -0.11 -13.10 -6.73
N LEU A 745 -1.13 -13.31 -7.57
CA LEU A 745 -2.10 -12.30 -7.98
C LEU A 745 -3.43 -12.36 -7.21
N CYS A 746 -3.73 -13.45 -6.50
CA CYS A 746 -4.96 -13.57 -5.72
C CYS A 746 -5.02 -12.59 -4.55
N ALA A 747 -6.09 -12.63 -3.78
CA ALA A 747 -6.26 -11.79 -2.60
C ALA A 747 -5.02 -11.86 -1.68
N PRO A 748 -4.57 -10.73 -1.12
CA PRO A 748 -3.43 -10.70 -0.23
C PRO A 748 -3.76 -11.30 1.14
N CYS A 749 -2.77 -11.35 2.05
CA CYS A 749 -2.96 -11.82 3.42
C CYS A 749 -4.05 -11.05 4.18
N PHE A 750 -4.62 -11.64 5.23
CA PHE A 750 -5.71 -11.03 6.00
C PHE A 750 -5.35 -9.66 6.57
N ALA A 751 -4.09 -9.45 6.95
CA ALA A 751 -3.61 -8.15 7.40
C ALA A 751 -3.74 -7.07 6.31
N ALA A 752 -3.40 -7.41 5.07
CA ALA A 752 -3.55 -6.52 3.93
C ALA A 752 -5.04 -6.35 3.54
N ILE A 753 -5.86 -7.41 3.64
CA ILE A 753 -7.33 -7.31 3.47
C ILE A 753 -7.92 -6.33 4.51
N GLY A 754 -7.44 -6.39 5.76
CA GLY A 754 -7.80 -5.43 6.80
C GLY A 754 -7.42 -3.98 6.45
N ALA A 755 -6.26 -3.79 5.79
CA ALA A 755 -5.86 -2.48 5.27
C ALA A 755 -6.77 -2.04 4.11
N ILE A 756 -7.09 -2.92 3.16
CA ILE A 756 -8.06 -2.67 2.08
C ILE A 756 -9.41 -2.22 2.66
N LYS A 757 -9.96 -2.95 3.64
CA LYS A 757 -11.22 -2.60 4.30
C LYS A 757 -11.20 -1.20 4.91
N ARG A 758 -10.10 -0.84 5.55
CA ARG A 758 -9.94 0.47 6.19
C ARG A 758 -9.84 1.59 5.15
N GLU A 759 -9.02 1.42 4.12
CA GLU A 759 -8.78 2.47 3.12
C GLU A 759 -9.93 2.61 2.11
N MET A 760 -10.68 1.52 1.84
CA MET A 760 -11.90 1.57 1.02
C MET A 760 -13.08 2.19 1.76
N ASN A 761 -13.09 2.17 3.09
CA ASN A 761 -14.17 2.66 3.96
C ASN A 761 -15.60 2.23 3.53
N SER A 762 -15.69 1.06 2.89
CA SER A 762 -16.94 0.51 2.36
C SER A 762 -16.84 -1.01 2.23
N ALA A 763 -17.74 -1.76 2.88
CA ALA A 763 -17.78 -3.21 2.77
C ALA A 763 -18.00 -3.68 1.31
N LYS A 764 -18.85 -2.98 0.55
CA LYS A 764 -19.11 -3.27 -0.87
C LYS A 764 -17.84 -3.20 -1.71
N TRP A 765 -17.06 -2.14 -1.55
CA TRP A 765 -15.82 -1.95 -2.30
C TRP A 765 -14.71 -2.91 -1.84
N THR A 766 -14.69 -3.26 -0.56
CA THR A 766 -13.75 -4.25 -0.03
C THR A 766 -13.98 -5.62 -0.67
N TRP A 767 -15.22 -6.12 -0.64
CA TRP A 767 -15.56 -7.40 -1.27
C TRP A 767 -15.37 -7.39 -2.78
N PHE A 768 -15.67 -6.25 -3.43
CA PHE A 768 -15.40 -6.10 -4.85
C PHE A 768 -13.90 -6.18 -5.16
N ALA A 769 -13.04 -5.55 -4.36
CA ALA A 769 -11.59 -5.60 -4.53
C ALA A 769 -11.06 -7.03 -4.39
N ILE A 770 -11.45 -7.75 -3.32
CA ILE A 770 -11.04 -9.13 -3.07
C ILE A 770 -11.53 -10.05 -4.20
N GLY A 771 -12.81 -9.96 -4.56
CA GLY A 771 -13.39 -10.74 -5.64
C GLY A 771 -12.71 -10.48 -6.98
N TYR A 772 -12.42 -9.22 -7.29
CA TYR A 772 -11.70 -8.83 -8.50
C TYR A 772 -10.29 -9.45 -8.56
N GLN A 773 -9.53 -9.38 -7.46
CA GLN A 773 -8.19 -9.95 -7.38
C GLN A 773 -8.21 -11.46 -7.58
N CYS A 774 -9.11 -12.19 -6.92
CA CYS A 774 -9.23 -13.63 -7.07
C CYS A 774 -9.65 -14.02 -8.50
N VAL A 775 -10.64 -13.35 -9.08
CA VAL A 775 -11.10 -13.64 -10.46
C VAL A 775 -10.02 -13.33 -11.49
N PHE A 776 -9.30 -12.22 -11.31
CA PHE A 776 -8.20 -11.85 -12.21
C PHE A 776 -7.05 -12.85 -12.12
N ALA A 777 -6.65 -13.23 -10.91
CA ALA A 777 -5.63 -14.26 -10.67
C ALA A 777 -6.01 -15.60 -11.32
N TYR A 778 -7.25 -16.04 -11.12
CA TYR A 778 -7.78 -17.27 -11.70
C TYR A 778 -7.79 -17.21 -13.24
N ALA A 779 -8.19 -16.08 -13.82
CA ALA A 779 -8.21 -15.88 -15.27
C ALA A 779 -6.79 -15.97 -15.88
N ILE A 780 -5.78 -15.36 -15.25
CA ILE A 780 -4.40 -15.44 -15.72
C ILE A 780 -3.83 -16.86 -15.55
N ALA A 781 -4.04 -17.50 -14.39
CA ALA A 781 -3.58 -18.85 -14.14
C ALA A 781 -4.23 -19.86 -15.12
N LEU A 782 -5.52 -19.71 -15.42
CA LEU A 782 -6.24 -20.50 -16.42
C LEU A 782 -5.59 -20.38 -17.81
N MET A 783 -5.29 -19.17 -18.24
CA MET A 783 -4.66 -18.94 -19.54
C MET A 783 -3.27 -19.60 -19.57
N VAL A 784 -2.47 -19.41 -18.52
CA VAL A 784 -1.11 -19.98 -18.45
C VAL A 784 -1.16 -21.50 -18.49
N TYR A 785 -2.02 -22.12 -17.68
CA TYR A 785 -2.14 -23.58 -17.65
C TYR A 785 -2.67 -24.16 -18.96
N GLN A 786 -3.77 -23.63 -19.47
CA GLN A 786 -4.42 -24.21 -20.65
C GLN A 786 -3.61 -24.00 -21.94
N PHE A 787 -2.98 -22.84 -22.12
CA PHE A 787 -2.08 -22.63 -23.27
C PHE A 787 -0.79 -23.45 -23.10
N GLY A 788 -0.19 -23.48 -21.91
CA GLY A 788 0.98 -24.31 -21.65
C GLY A 788 0.72 -25.80 -21.93
N SER A 789 -0.40 -26.34 -21.42
CA SER A 789 -0.80 -27.74 -21.64
C SER A 789 -1.08 -28.05 -23.11
N ALA A 790 -1.65 -27.09 -23.85
CA ALA A 790 -1.85 -27.24 -25.29
C ALA A 790 -0.52 -27.33 -26.06
N PHE A 791 0.50 -26.59 -25.65
CA PHE A 791 1.86 -26.66 -26.24
C PHE A 791 2.59 -27.98 -25.93
N THR A 792 2.30 -28.62 -24.78
CA THR A 792 2.91 -29.90 -24.36
C THR A 792 2.12 -31.12 -24.82
N GLY A 793 1.04 -30.93 -25.59
CA GLY A 793 0.25 -32.02 -26.17
C GLY A 793 -0.88 -32.57 -25.28
N ASN A 794 -1.05 -32.06 -24.06
CA ASN A 794 -2.13 -32.44 -23.16
C ASN A 794 -3.35 -31.53 -23.38
N LEU A 795 -4.11 -31.76 -24.42
CA LEU A 795 -5.21 -30.91 -24.89
C LEU A 795 -6.49 -31.16 -24.11
N ASN A 796 -6.90 -30.21 -23.26
CA ASN A 796 -8.26 -30.13 -22.76
C ASN A 796 -9.04 -29.09 -23.60
N VAL A 797 -9.83 -29.56 -24.54
CA VAL A 797 -10.57 -28.71 -25.51
C VAL A 797 -11.48 -27.69 -24.78
N ALA A 798 -12.19 -28.13 -23.75
CA ALA A 798 -13.11 -27.25 -23.01
C ALA A 798 -12.32 -26.14 -22.26
N GLY A 799 -11.22 -26.48 -21.61
CA GLY A 799 -10.35 -25.56 -20.93
C GLY A 799 -9.67 -24.56 -21.90
N LEU A 800 -9.22 -25.03 -23.05
CA LEU A 800 -8.61 -24.19 -24.07
C LEU A 800 -9.62 -23.18 -24.65
N ILE A 801 -10.87 -23.58 -24.89
CA ILE A 801 -11.93 -22.67 -25.33
C ILE A 801 -12.19 -21.60 -24.25
N ALA A 802 -12.23 -21.98 -22.97
CA ALA A 802 -12.38 -21.03 -21.88
C ALA A 802 -11.20 -20.04 -21.80
N ALA A 803 -9.96 -20.52 -21.95
CA ALA A 803 -8.76 -19.66 -21.96
C ALA A 803 -8.77 -18.67 -23.14
N ILE A 804 -9.16 -19.15 -24.34
CA ILE A 804 -9.31 -18.28 -25.53
C ILE A 804 -10.42 -17.24 -25.32
N ALA A 805 -11.54 -17.62 -24.71
CA ALA A 805 -12.63 -16.69 -24.40
C ALA A 805 -12.18 -15.61 -23.41
N VAL A 806 -11.43 -15.99 -22.36
CA VAL A 806 -10.85 -15.03 -21.38
C VAL A 806 -9.85 -14.10 -22.06
N LEU A 807 -8.92 -14.64 -22.88
CA LEU A 807 -7.96 -13.84 -23.62
C LEU A 807 -8.67 -12.89 -24.58
N GLY A 808 -9.66 -13.37 -25.32
CA GLY A 808 -10.48 -12.56 -26.22
C GLY A 808 -11.22 -11.42 -25.49
N PHE A 809 -11.77 -11.71 -24.31
CA PHE A 809 -12.38 -10.71 -23.45
C PHE A 809 -11.36 -9.67 -22.95
N MET A 810 -10.18 -10.10 -22.52
CA MET A 810 -9.10 -9.17 -22.12
C MET A 810 -8.64 -8.29 -23.28
N ILE A 811 -8.41 -8.87 -24.47
CA ILE A 811 -8.06 -8.11 -25.68
C ILE A 811 -9.17 -7.13 -26.06
N TYR A 812 -10.44 -7.56 -26.00
CA TYR A 812 -11.57 -6.66 -26.21
C TYR A 812 -11.58 -5.50 -25.25
N MET A 813 -11.37 -5.77 -23.94
CA MET A 813 -11.29 -4.73 -22.91
C MET A 813 -10.08 -3.80 -23.11
N LEU A 814 -8.92 -4.33 -23.54
CA LEU A 814 -7.69 -3.54 -23.69
C LEU A 814 -7.70 -2.66 -24.95
N PHE A 815 -8.23 -3.14 -26.08
CA PHE A 815 -8.07 -2.46 -27.37
C PHE A 815 -9.38 -1.93 -27.94
N PHE A 816 -10.48 -2.65 -27.82
CA PHE A 816 -11.73 -2.33 -28.53
C PHE A 816 -12.73 -1.55 -27.68
N LYS A 817 -12.81 -1.82 -26.38
CA LYS A 817 -13.73 -1.09 -25.52
C LYS A 817 -13.20 0.32 -25.28
N LYS A 818 -13.92 1.30 -25.86
CA LYS A 818 -13.71 2.72 -25.55
C LYS A 818 -14.84 3.14 -24.61
N TYR A 819 -14.49 3.48 -23.36
CA TYR A 819 -15.39 4.23 -22.51
C TYR A 819 -14.75 5.61 -22.33
N LYS A 820 -15.32 6.61 -23.01
CA LYS A 820 -15.11 8.00 -22.64
C LYS A 820 -16.34 8.41 -21.83
N GLU A 821 -16.17 9.01 -20.69
CA GLU A 821 -17.19 9.84 -20.09
C GLU A 821 -17.63 10.80 -21.19
N SER A 822 -18.93 11.06 -21.35
CA SER A 822 -19.40 11.82 -22.49
C SER A 822 -18.74 13.19 -22.48
N THR A 823 -17.80 13.40 -23.39
CA THR A 823 -17.20 14.72 -23.67
C THR A 823 -18.16 15.61 -24.47
N THR A 824 -19.40 15.23 -24.56
CA THR A 824 -20.46 15.99 -25.27
C THR A 824 -21.60 16.28 -24.32
N LEU A 825 -22.14 17.45 -24.38
CA LEU A 825 -23.39 17.83 -23.72
C LEU A 825 -24.50 16.88 -24.16
N LYS A 826 -24.87 15.89 -23.31
CA LYS A 826 -26.00 15.01 -23.57
C LYS A 826 -27.08 15.28 -22.54
N VAL A 827 -28.24 15.65 -23.01
CA VAL A 827 -29.47 15.62 -22.20
C VAL A 827 -29.81 14.14 -21.96
N ARG A 828 -29.87 13.71 -20.70
CA ARG A 828 -30.45 12.43 -20.30
C ARG A 828 -31.96 12.51 -20.28
#